data_c856bf4ec0287efbce8160cbb413295b
#
_entry.id   c856bf4ec0287efbce8160cbb413295b
#
_cell.length_a   1.000
_cell.length_b   1.000
_cell.length_c   1.000
_cell.angle_alpha   90.00
_cell.angle_beta   90.00
_cell.angle_gamma   90.00
#
_symmetry.space_group_name_H-M   'P 1'
#
loop_
_entity.id
_entity.type
_entity.pdbx_description
1 polymer ?
#
loop_
_entity_poly.entity_id
_entity_poly.type
_entity_poly.pdbx_seq_one_letter_code
_entity_poly.pdbx_strand_id
1 'polypeptide(L)'
;MDSEEQILSQLNEHQQAAVTYCDGPQLVIAGAGSGKTRVLTYKIAWLLKNTELKPWNILALTFTNKAANEMKARIGQLVGNENARALQMGTFHSVFARILRMEAVSIGFNSDFTIYDESDSRSLIKNIVKQMGLDDKIYKPSTVHSAISMQKNKLYSAEKYAEDGDLLERDRRRNMPNIYKIFMSYEQRLRQANAMDFDDLLVHTYRLLKDNEDIRQKYADRFKYVLVDEYQDTNYVQQQIVWLLTKENRQITVVGDDYQSIYAFRGANINNILSFSRIYDNAKMFKLEQNYRSTQNIVAAANSLMKHNRRQIEKDVYSKKDSGEKVSIIETISDKREAAIVCRTIKDLIRKEGAQYSDFAILYRTNAQSRLFEEEMRKPEIGLGEHYRIYGGLSFYQRKEIKDIIAYFRLVVNPDDEEAFRRIINYPTRGIGDTTIQKVVSAAQQHGVSLWEIVCKPIEYGLDVNRGAINKLLQFKTLIQQFMDERLSKDAYTLAKEIVEKAGIERDLAADKGPEGDSRRENVDSLMSGIAEFVQAQQEDDDAEHTRLTDYLSTVSLMTDMDNDDGKDDNDKITLMTIHSAKGLEFSTVFVVGLEENIFPSLLSTDNPDAIEEERRLLYVAITRAEKHCYLTWAHSRWRYGKMDGFVNPSRFLNDLDSKFTATTVEGGRYTGENRNSWLEGHSSSSRSWGRDYEIDQPYIGYRSRDNTYQHQSNRMQNSRPVAGQFMADQQPKVTMPRKAERAINPFSSSFERKLQQEGRWSKVSKAITNGGRSLDSQPQSPLKEGAIIDHQRFGRGTVVKIEGSGENQKATVNFDSTGTKQLLLKFARYTIVG
;
A
#
# COMPACT_ATOMS: atom_id res chain seq x y z
N MET A 1 20.72 -36.09 -28.03
CA MET A 1 19.90 -34.90 -28.19
C MET A 1 20.77 -33.71 -27.83
N ASP A 2 20.96 -32.82 -28.75
CA ASP A 2 21.72 -31.61 -28.50
C ASP A 2 21.10 -30.82 -27.35
N SER A 3 21.94 -30.18 -26.54
CA SER A 3 21.48 -29.44 -25.34
C SER A 3 20.48 -28.30 -25.67
N GLU A 4 20.43 -27.88 -26.93
CA GLU A 4 19.49 -26.91 -27.50
C GLU A 4 18.10 -27.50 -27.68
N GLU A 5 17.97 -28.69 -28.26
CA GLU A 5 16.67 -29.37 -28.39
C GLU A 5 16.03 -29.63 -27.03
N GLN A 6 16.83 -29.88 -26.00
CA GLN A 6 16.33 -30.13 -24.64
C GLN A 6 15.72 -28.88 -23.99
N ILE A 7 16.26 -27.69 -24.30
CA ILE A 7 15.68 -26.41 -23.79
C ILE A 7 14.37 -26.12 -24.53
N LEU A 8 14.33 -26.25 -25.84
CA LEU A 8 13.18 -25.83 -26.65
C LEU A 8 12.02 -26.84 -26.60
N SER A 9 12.27 -28.13 -26.39
CA SER A 9 11.25 -29.20 -26.39
C SER A 9 10.15 -28.99 -25.31
N GLN A 10 10.44 -28.22 -24.26
CA GLN A 10 9.48 -27.91 -23.17
C GLN A 10 8.63 -26.65 -23.43
N LEU A 11 8.83 -25.99 -24.57
CA LEU A 11 8.18 -24.73 -24.92
C LEU A 11 7.26 -24.93 -26.13
N ASN A 12 6.13 -24.19 -26.16
CA ASN A 12 5.32 -24.11 -27.37
C ASN A 12 6.01 -23.20 -28.42
N GLU A 13 5.51 -23.22 -29.66
CA GLU A 13 6.09 -22.50 -30.80
C GLU A 13 6.23 -20.98 -30.51
N HIS A 14 5.23 -20.32 -29.90
CA HIS A 14 5.28 -18.92 -29.58
C HIS A 14 6.32 -18.61 -28.49
N GLN A 15 6.42 -19.47 -27.48
CA GLN A 15 7.44 -19.38 -26.45
C GLN A 15 8.83 -19.60 -27.01
N GLN A 16 9.02 -20.61 -27.91
CA GLN A 16 10.29 -20.86 -28.59
C GLN A 16 10.73 -19.65 -29.41
N ALA A 17 9.82 -19.07 -30.21
CA ALA A 17 10.10 -17.88 -30.99
C ALA A 17 10.54 -16.69 -30.14
N ALA A 18 9.91 -16.49 -28.97
CA ALA A 18 10.30 -15.44 -28.03
C ALA A 18 11.65 -15.73 -27.36
N VAL A 19 11.95 -16.98 -27.00
CA VAL A 19 13.20 -17.40 -26.37
C VAL A 19 14.39 -17.29 -27.31
N THR A 20 14.24 -17.66 -28.56
CA THR A 20 15.35 -17.69 -29.53
C THR A 20 15.66 -16.34 -30.17
N TYR A 21 14.73 -15.37 -30.16
CA TYR A 21 14.95 -14.05 -30.76
C TYR A 21 16.00 -13.25 -30.00
N CYS A 22 17.11 -12.85 -30.58
CA CYS A 22 18.20 -12.10 -29.96
C CYS A 22 18.61 -10.81 -30.72
N ASP A 23 17.86 -10.42 -31.76
CA ASP A 23 18.27 -9.38 -32.72
C ASP A 23 17.79 -7.96 -32.35
N GLY A 24 17.62 -7.65 -31.06
CA GLY A 24 17.26 -6.33 -30.61
C GLY A 24 16.15 -6.29 -29.57
N PRO A 25 15.48 -5.12 -29.40
CA PRO A 25 14.46 -4.95 -28.37
C PRO A 25 13.28 -5.89 -28.59
N GLN A 26 12.82 -6.50 -27.51
CA GLN A 26 11.75 -7.50 -27.54
C GLN A 26 10.70 -7.19 -26.48
N LEU A 27 9.43 -7.16 -26.89
CA LEU A 27 8.26 -7.09 -26.03
C LEU A 27 7.50 -8.41 -26.09
N VAL A 28 7.37 -9.09 -24.96
CA VAL A 28 6.57 -10.31 -24.83
C VAL A 28 5.29 -9.99 -24.05
N ILE A 29 4.18 -9.94 -24.76
CA ILE A 29 2.85 -9.79 -24.17
C ILE A 29 2.32 -11.18 -23.81
N ALA A 30 2.14 -11.41 -22.53
CA ALA A 30 1.87 -12.75 -22.01
C ALA A 30 0.65 -12.74 -21.09
N GLY A 31 -0.47 -13.32 -21.52
CA GLY A 31 -1.69 -13.44 -20.72
C GLY A 31 -1.47 -14.12 -19.36
N ALA A 32 -2.46 -14.04 -18.48
CA ALA A 32 -2.41 -14.76 -17.22
C ALA A 32 -2.19 -16.27 -17.45
N GLY A 33 -1.33 -16.90 -16.65
CA GLY A 33 -1.07 -18.33 -16.76
C GLY A 33 -0.41 -18.82 -18.07
N SER A 34 0.16 -17.92 -18.90
CA SER A 34 0.80 -18.26 -20.18
C SER A 34 2.29 -18.65 -20.08
N GLY A 35 2.85 -18.63 -18.86
CA GLY A 35 4.24 -19.00 -18.62
C GLY A 35 5.25 -17.87 -18.81
N LYS A 36 4.91 -16.61 -18.42
CA LYS A 36 5.82 -15.45 -18.42
C LYS A 36 7.19 -15.77 -17.85
N THR A 37 7.23 -16.22 -16.61
CA THR A 37 8.47 -16.57 -15.89
C THR A 37 9.23 -17.69 -16.59
N ARG A 38 8.52 -18.65 -17.20
CA ARG A 38 9.12 -19.73 -17.98
C ARG A 38 9.89 -19.18 -19.18
N VAL A 39 9.28 -18.28 -19.96
CA VAL A 39 9.95 -17.66 -21.11
C VAL A 39 11.19 -16.89 -20.69
N LEU A 40 11.13 -16.12 -19.58
CA LEU A 40 12.30 -15.38 -19.08
C LEU A 40 13.44 -16.32 -18.63
N THR A 41 13.13 -17.38 -17.87
CA THR A 41 14.16 -18.32 -17.38
C THR A 41 14.80 -19.09 -18.53
N TYR A 42 13.99 -19.51 -19.49
CA TYR A 42 14.50 -20.19 -20.70
C TYR A 42 15.26 -19.24 -21.63
N LYS A 43 14.87 -17.98 -21.71
CA LYS A 43 15.62 -16.95 -22.45
C LYS A 43 17.00 -16.73 -21.86
N ILE A 44 17.13 -16.63 -20.53
CA ILE A 44 18.44 -16.53 -19.86
C ILE A 44 19.29 -17.78 -20.16
N ALA A 45 18.70 -18.97 -20.02
CA ALA A 45 19.40 -20.22 -20.33
C ALA A 45 19.85 -20.29 -21.79
N TRP A 46 19.01 -19.83 -22.72
CA TRP A 46 19.34 -19.73 -24.15
C TRP A 46 20.50 -18.78 -24.41
N LEU A 47 20.45 -17.57 -23.84
CA LEU A 47 21.50 -16.57 -23.99
C LEU A 47 22.86 -17.08 -23.49
N LEU A 48 22.89 -17.72 -22.31
CA LEU A 48 24.14 -18.27 -21.74
C LEU A 48 24.73 -19.42 -22.55
N LYS A 49 23.91 -20.18 -23.26
CA LYS A 49 24.38 -21.33 -24.04
C LYS A 49 24.71 -21.01 -25.49
N ASN A 50 23.99 -20.05 -26.09
CA ASN A 50 24.05 -19.81 -27.54
C ASN A 50 24.64 -18.45 -27.92
N THR A 51 25.12 -17.68 -26.94
CA THR A 51 25.83 -16.41 -27.16
C THR A 51 27.12 -16.38 -26.35
N GLU A 52 27.97 -15.37 -26.60
CA GLU A 52 29.20 -15.13 -25.84
C GLU A 52 28.96 -14.46 -24.48
N LEU A 53 27.69 -14.23 -24.12
CA LEU A 53 27.33 -13.57 -22.87
C LEU A 53 27.70 -14.45 -21.67
N LYS A 54 28.31 -13.80 -20.67
CA LYS A 54 28.60 -14.42 -19.39
C LYS A 54 27.49 -14.07 -18.40
N PRO A 55 27.30 -14.84 -17.30
CA PRO A 55 26.22 -14.55 -16.33
C PRO A 55 26.21 -13.11 -15.81
N TRP A 56 27.36 -12.52 -15.54
CA TRP A 56 27.48 -11.12 -15.06
C TRP A 56 27.17 -10.05 -16.12
N ASN A 57 27.02 -10.46 -17.43
CA ASN A 57 26.58 -9.57 -18.50
C ASN A 57 25.06 -9.49 -18.62
N ILE A 58 24.32 -10.31 -17.87
CA ILE A 58 22.87 -10.36 -17.91
C ILE A 58 22.30 -9.70 -16.65
N LEU A 59 21.47 -8.68 -16.83
CA LEU A 59 20.70 -8.05 -15.79
C LEU A 59 19.24 -8.50 -15.89
N ALA A 60 18.72 -9.18 -14.87
CA ALA A 60 17.33 -9.61 -14.80
C ALA A 60 16.61 -8.91 -13.64
N LEU A 61 15.62 -8.09 -13.97
CA LEU A 61 14.84 -7.29 -13.04
C LEU A 61 13.43 -7.84 -12.88
N THR A 62 12.97 -7.99 -11.65
CA THR A 62 11.62 -8.45 -11.28
C THR A 62 10.99 -7.54 -10.25
N PHE A 63 9.73 -7.80 -9.91
CA PHE A 63 8.99 -6.95 -8.98
C PHE A 63 9.09 -7.40 -7.51
N THR A 64 9.27 -8.71 -7.24
CA THR A 64 9.35 -9.27 -5.88
C THR A 64 10.59 -10.12 -5.70
N ASN A 65 11.12 -10.18 -4.47
CA ASN A 65 12.27 -11.03 -4.13
C ASN A 65 11.91 -12.52 -4.27
N LYS A 66 10.68 -12.91 -3.91
CA LYS A 66 10.18 -14.27 -4.10
C LYS A 66 10.28 -14.71 -5.58
N ALA A 67 9.82 -13.85 -6.50
CA ALA A 67 9.94 -14.12 -7.94
C ALA A 67 11.40 -14.23 -8.39
N ALA A 68 12.29 -13.34 -7.88
CA ALA A 68 13.71 -13.38 -8.18
C ALA A 68 14.34 -14.69 -7.71
N ASN A 69 14.06 -15.13 -6.49
CA ASN A 69 14.58 -16.37 -5.91
C ASN A 69 14.07 -17.61 -6.66
N GLU A 70 12.78 -17.66 -6.97
CA GLU A 70 12.18 -18.74 -7.76
C GLU A 70 12.77 -18.83 -9.16
N MET A 71 12.94 -17.68 -9.85
CA MET A 71 13.60 -17.65 -11.16
C MET A 71 15.04 -18.10 -11.06
N LYS A 72 15.80 -17.66 -10.05
CA LYS A 72 17.19 -18.07 -9.82
C LYS A 72 17.31 -19.58 -9.61
N ALA A 73 16.42 -20.18 -8.81
CA ALA A 73 16.37 -21.62 -8.61
C ALA A 73 16.07 -22.39 -9.92
N ARG A 74 15.10 -21.92 -10.70
CA ARG A 74 14.77 -22.53 -12.01
C ARG A 74 15.91 -22.41 -13.03
N ILE A 75 16.59 -21.27 -13.07
CA ILE A 75 17.77 -21.07 -13.93
C ILE A 75 18.90 -22.00 -13.49
N GLY A 76 19.13 -22.18 -12.17
CA GLY A 76 20.11 -23.12 -11.64
C GLY A 76 19.89 -24.55 -12.12
N GLN A 77 18.64 -24.99 -12.25
CA GLN A 77 18.30 -26.30 -12.81
C GLN A 77 18.62 -26.41 -14.33
N LEU A 78 18.58 -25.31 -15.08
CA LEU A 78 18.79 -25.30 -16.54
C LEU A 78 20.25 -25.12 -16.93
N VAL A 79 21.03 -24.33 -16.20
CA VAL A 79 22.39 -23.94 -16.57
C VAL A 79 23.45 -24.15 -15.50
N GLY A 80 23.05 -24.73 -14.35
CA GLY A 80 23.92 -24.96 -13.19
C GLY A 80 23.87 -23.82 -12.19
N ASN A 81 24.03 -24.14 -10.90
CA ASN A 81 23.89 -23.18 -9.79
C ASN A 81 24.96 -22.09 -9.80
N GLU A 82 26.18 -22.38 -10.22
CA GLU A 82 27.25 -21.40 -10.34
C GLU A 82 26.89 -20.26 -11.30
N ASN A 83 26.37 -20.60 -12.49
CA ASN A 83 25.92 -19.62 -13.47
C ASN A 83 24.73 -18.81 -12.93
N ALA A 84 23.79 -19.45 -12.22
CA ALA A 84 22.64 -18.78 -11.64
C ALA A 84 23.03 -17.81 -10.52
N ARG A 85 24.06 -18.13 -9.72
CA ARG A 85 24.60 -17.23 -8.67
C ARG A 85 25.29 -16.01 -9.26
N ALA A 86 26.05 -16.18 -10.34
CA ALA A 86 26.79 -15.10 -10.98
C ALA A 86 25.91 -14.12 -11.80
N LEU A 87 24.62 -14.44 -12.01
CA LEU A 87 23.65 -13.53 -12.65
C LEU A 87 23.37 -12.31 -11.77
N GLN A 88 23.29 -11.13 -12.42
CA GLN A 88 22.77 -9.94 -11.75
C GLN A 88 21.24 -9.96 -11.79
N MET A 89 20.64 -10.57 -10.76
CA MET A 89 19.20 -10.75 -10.68
C MET A 89 18.66 -10.24 -9.34
N GLY A 90 17.49 -9.60 -9.37
CA GLY A 90 16.81 -9.11 -8.18
C GLY A 90 15.68 -8.15 -8.50
N THR A 91 15.11 -7.54 -7.46
CA THR A 91 14.16 -6.43 -7.65
C THR A 91 14.91 -5.17 -8.10
N PHE A 92 14.19 -4.23 -8.74
CA PHE A 92 14.76 -2.92 -9.07
C PHE A 92 15.49 -2.30 -7.88
N HIS A 93 14.82 -2.24 -6.74
CA HIS A 93 15.38 -1.64 -5.52
C HIS A 93 16.62 -2.39 -5.03
N SER A 94 16.62 -3.71 -5.02
CA SER A 94 17.76 -4.49 -4.51
C SER A 94 19.01 -4.37 -5.39
N VAL A 95 18.83 -4.38 -6.72
CA VAL A 95 19.95 -4.23 -7.65
C VAL A 95 20.50 -2.81 -7.58
N PHE A 96 19.63 -1.80 -7.61
CA PHE A 96 20.08 -0.42 -7.66
C PHE A 96 20.59 0.10 -6.30
N ALA A 97 20.08 -0.40 -5.18
CA ALA A 97 20.67 -0.13 -3.87
C ALA A 97 22.14 -0.60 -3.79
N ARG A 98 22.48 -1.77 -4.36
CA ARG A 98 23.88 -2.25 -4.45
C ARG A 98 24.74 -1.36 -5.32
N ILE A 99 24.23 -0.92 -6.48
CA ILE A 99 24.92 0.02 -7.35
C ILE A 99 25.17 1.35 -6.63
N LEU A 100 24.13 1.89 -5.97
CA LEU A 100 24.26 3.14 -5.22
C LEU A 100 25.27 3.05 -4.08
N ARG A 101 25.38 1.89 -3.40
CA ARG A 101 26.40 1.72 -2.36
C ARG A 101 27.83 1.75 -2.94
N MET A 102 28.03 1.14 -4.10
CA MET A 102 29.33 1.17 -4.78
C MET A 102 29.71 2.56 -5.29
N GLU A 103 28.72 3.35 -5.71
CA GLU A 103 28.92 4.68 -6.30
C GLU A 103 28.47 5.83 -5.39
N ALA A 104 28.28 5.57 -4.10
CA ALA A 104 27.68 6.50 -3.15
C ALA A 104 28.34 7.88 -3.12
N VAL A 105 29.66 7.93 -3.18
CA VAL A 105 30.45 9.17 -3.17
C VAL A 105 30.10 10.06 -4.36
N SER A 106 29.84 9.46 -5.54
CA SER A 106 29.50 10.21 -6.77
C SER A 106 28.14 10.93 -6.70
N ILE A 107 27.30 10.56 -5.73
CA ILE A 107 25.99 11.19 -5.48
C ILE A 107 25.91 11.94 -4.16
N GLY A 108 27.07 12.09 -3.45
CA GLY A 108 27.19 12.86 -2.20
C GLY A 108 26.60 12.14 -0.98
N PHE A 109 26.66 10.81 -0.94
CA PHE A 109 26.30 9.97 0.20
C PHE A 109 27.50 9.12 0.63
N ASN A 110 27.45 8.61 1.86
CA ASN A 110 28.36 7.55 2.30
C ASN A 110 27.78 6.18 1.90
N SER A 111 28.64 5.20 1.70
CA SER A 111 28.23 3.83 1.32
C SER A 111 27.29 3.16 2.34
N ASP A 112 27.38 3.57 3.60
CA ASP A 112 26.60 3.05 4.73
C ASP A 112 25.24 3.73 4.92
N PHE A 113 24.71 4.39 3.87
CA PHE A 113 23.42 5.08 3.95
C PHE A 113 22.31 4.13 4.42
N THR A 114 21.40 4.66 5.24
CA THR A 114 20.21 3.92 5.71
C THR A 114 19.09 4.00 4.68
N ILE A 115 18.36 2.88 4.52
CA ILE A 115 17.12 2.85 3.74
C ILE A 115 15.95 3.00 4.70
N TYR A 116 15.20 4.10 4.58
CA TYR A 116 14.00 4.36 5.37
C TYR A 116 12.79 3.63 4.78
N ASP A 117 12.10 2.92 5.64
CA ASP A 117 10.80 2.36 5.28
C ASP A 117 9.68 3.43 5.31
N GLU A 118 8.46 3.02 4.97
CA GLU A 118 7.31 3.93 4.94
C GLU A 118 7.00 4.51 6.33
N SER A 119 7.21 3.74 7.42
CA SER A 119 6.96 4.23 8.77
C SER A 119 8.00 5.24 9.22
N ASP A 120 9.26 5.06 8.85
CA ASP A 120 10.35 6.00 9.13
C ASP A 120 10.11 7.31 8.35
N SER A 121 9.77 7.20 7.07
CA SER A 121 9.44 8.34 6.20
C SER A 121 8.26 9.15 6.75
N ARG A 122 7.20 8.48 7.21
CA ARG A 122 6.04 9.13 7.84
C ARG A 122 6.40 9.76 9.19
N SER A 123 7.27 9.14 9.98
CA SER A 123 7.75 9.69 11.25
C SER A 123 8.56 10.97 11.00
N LEU A 124 9.47 10.96 10.04
CA LEU A 124 10.24 12.13 9.63
C LEU A 124 9.33 13.28 9.17
N ILE A 125 8.35 12.98 8.31
CA ILE A 125 7.36 13.98 7.85
C ILE A 125 6.55 14.55 9.02
N LYS A 126 6.10 13.70 9.96
CA LYS A 126 5.40 14.15 11.17
C LYS A 126 6.24 15.12 11.99
N ASN A 127 7.53 14.84 12.14
CA ASN A 127 8.46 15.71 12.83
C ASN A 127 8.62 17.06 12.11
N ILE A 128 8.72 17.05 10.77
CA ILE A 128 8.80 18.27 9.95
C ILE A 128 7.52 19.11 10.08
N VAL A 129 6.35 18.49 9.95
CA VAL A 129 5.03 19.17 10.11
C VAL A 129 4.94 19.85 11.45
N LYS A 130 5.32 19.15 12.55
CA LYS A 130 5.33 19.70 13.91
C LYS A 130 6.30 20.87 14.06
N GLN A 131 7.49 20.79 13.49
CA GLN A 131 8.50 21.87 13.55
C GLN A 131 8.08 23.11 12.75
N MET A 132 7.37 22.92 11.63
CA MET A 132 6.82 24.02 10.85
C MET A 132 5.58 24.66 11.49
N GLY A 133 5.12 24.15 12.66
CA GLY A 133 3.91 24.65 13.33
C GLY A 133 2.62 24.37 12.54
N LEU A 134 2.62 23.37 11.67
CA LEU A 134 1.47 23.00 10.84
C LEU A 134 0.57 22.00 11.58
N ASP A 135 -0.75 22.04 11.29
CA ASP A 135 -1.73 21.13 11.87
C ASP A 135 -1.59 19.71 11.27
N ASP A 136 -1.28 18.74 12.12
CA ASP A 136 -1.08 17.32 11.73
C ASP A 136 -2.38 16.61 11.31
N LYS A 137 -3.54 17.17 11.62
CA LYS A 137 -4.84 16.68 11.13
C LYS A 137 -5.08 17.06 9.67
N ILE A 138 -4.57 18.22 9.25
CA ILE A 138 -4.61 18.70 7.86
C ILE A 138 -3.46 18.03 7.08
N TYR A 139 -2.22 18.19 7.56
CA TYR A 139 -1.02 17.60 6.94
C TYR A 139 -0.74 16.21 7.49
N LYS A 140 -1.68 15.27 7.27
CA LYS A 140 -1.49 13.87 7.71
C LYS A 140 -0.22 13.29 7.08
N PRO A 141 0.70 12.72 7.88
CA PRO A 141 1.97 12.21 7.36
C PRO A 141 1.84 11.24 6.20
N SER A 142 0.83 10.36 6.22
CA SER A 142 0.55 9.44 5.12
C SER A 142 0.15 10.14 3.82
N THR A 143 -0.68 11.20 3.91
CA THR A 143 -1.14 11.97 2.74
C THR A 143 0.01 12.77 2.14
N VAL A 144 0.83 13.41 2.98
CA VAL A 144 2.01 14.16 2.55
C VAL A 144 3.05 13.23 1.92
N HIS A 145 3.34 12.09 2.56
CA HIS A 145 4.24 11.06 2.04
C HIS A 145 3.80 10.59 0.64
N SER A 146 2.52 10.23 0.47
CA SER A 146 2.01 9.81 -0.84
C SER A 146 2.13 10.90 -1.90
N ALA A 147 1.95 12.18 -1.53
CA ALA A 147 2.13 13.30 -2.45
C ALA A 147 3.59 13.46 -2.89
N ILE A 148 4.55 13.34 -1.97
CA ILE A 148 6.00 13.40 -2.23
C ILE A 148 6.41 12.22 -3.11
N SER A 149 6.07 10.99 -2.71
CA SER A 149 6.38 9.75 -3.44
C SER A 149 5.92 9.81 -4.90
N MET A 150 4.69 10.28 -5.12
CA MET A 150 4.16 10.44 -6.49
C MET A 150 4.97 11.41 -7.35
N GLN A 151 5.54 12.47 -6.76
CA GLN A 151 6.39 13.40 -7.51
C GLN A 151 7.80 12.82 -7.75
N LYS A 152 8.40 12.17 -6.76
CA LYS A 152 9.66 11.43 -6.95
C LYS A 152 9.55 10.42 -8.09
N ASN A 153 8.46 9.65 -8.14
CA ASN A 153 8.20 8.68 -9.21
C ASN A 153 7.97 9.29 -10.60
N LYS A 154 7.77 10.61 -10.68
CA LYS A 154 7.72 11.40 -11.93
C LYS A 154 9.01 12.19 -12.20
N LEU A 155 10.06 12.02 -11.40
CA LEU A 155 11.30 12.79 -11.44
C LEU A 155 11.09 14.30 -11.23
N TYR A 156 10.08 14.67 -10.44
CA TYR A 156 9.88 16.03 -9.97
C TYR A 156 10.65 16.25 -8.67
N SER A 157 11.61 17.18 -8.68
CA SER A 157 12.28 17.62 -7.46
C SER A 157 11.38 18.56 -6.65
N ALA A 158 11.74 18.83 -5.39
CA ALA A 158 11.01 19.77 -4.56
C ALA A 158 11.01 21.21 -5.13
N GLU A 159 12.12 21.64 -5.78
CA GLU A 159 12.23 22.93 -6.46
C GLU A 159 11.26 22.99 -7.63
N LYS A 160 11.26 21.96 -8.50
CA LYS A 160 10.35 21.90 -9.63
C LYS A 160 8.88 21.88 -9.20
N TYR A 161 8.59 21.25 -8.06
CA TYR A 161 7.25 21.28 -7.45
C TYR A 161 6.86 22.71 -7.06
N ALA A 162 7.80 23.48 -6.48
CA ALA A 162 7.56 24.86 -6.06
C ALA A 162 7.30 25.82 -7.23
N GLU A 163 7.73 25.47 -8.45
CA GLU A 163 7.54 26.25 -9.67
C GLU A 163 6.25 25.85 -10.43
N ASP A 164 5.66 24.70 -10.12
CA ASP A 164 4.48 24.17 -10.81
C ASP A 164 3.19 24.80 -10.26
N GLY A 165 2.63 25.77 -11.01
CA GLY A 165 1.42 26.50 -10.61
C GLY A 165 0.19 25.59 -10.43
N ASP A 166 0.04 24.55 -11.24
CA ASP A 166 -1.10 23.63 -11.20
C ASP A 166 -1.04 22.75 -9.94
N LEU A 167 0.15 22.26 -9.57
CA LEU A 167 0.37 21.53 -8.34
C LEU A 167 0.10 22.39 -7.11
N LEU A 168 0.61 23.61 -7.08
CA LEU A 168 0.38 24.56 -5.98
C LEU A 168 -1.09 24.92 -5.83
N GLU A 169 -1.80 25.13 -6.93
CA GLU A 169 -3.23 25.44 -6.90
C GLU A 169 -4.05 24.23 -6.42
N ARG A 170 -3.72 23.03 -6.86
CA ARG A 170 -4.33 21.78 -6.38
C ARG A 170 -4.16 21.64 -4.86
N ASP A 171 -2.96 21.94 -4.34
CA ASP A 171 -2.68 21.82 -2.91
C ASP A 171 -3.38 22.91 -2.10
N ARG A 172 -3.54 24.11 -2.62
CA ARG A 172 -4.39 25.16 -2.02
C ARG A 172 -5.86 24.72 -1.89
N ARG A 173 -6.41 24.10 -2.95
CA ARG A 173 -7.80 23.57 -2.93
C ARG A 173 -7.97 22.46 -1.89
N ARG A 174 -6.91 21.74 -1.58
CA ARG A 174 -6.88 20.69 -0.52
C ARG A 174 -6.56 21.23 0.87
N ASN A 175 -6.45 22.53 1.04
CA ASN A 175 -6.00 23.20 2.27
C ASN A 175 -4.59 22.77 2.73
N MET A 176 -3.72 22.34 1.82
CA MET A 176 -2.36 21.90 2.10
C MET A 176 -1.30 22.66 1.27
N PRO A 177 -1.25 24.02 1.28
CA PRO A 177 -0.39 24.79 0.40
C PRO A 177 1.12 24.64 0.70
N ASN A 178 1.51 24.00 1.81
CA ASN A 178 2.91 23.89 2.23
C ASN A 178 3.55 22.53 1.89
N ILE A 179 2.91 21.66 1.06
CA ILE A 179 3.47 20.34 0.72
C ILE A 179 4.87 20.49 0.12
N TYR A 180 5.10 21.43 -0.80
CA TYR A 180 6.41 21.67 -1.42
C TYR A 180 7.50 22.04 -0.39
N LYS A 181 7.16 22.84 0.64
CA LYS A 181 8.09 23.18 1.72
C LYS A 181 8.45 21.98 2.58
N ILE A 182 7.45 21.15 2.89
CA ILE A 182 7.66 19.90 3.61
C ILE A 182 8.55 18.99 2.78
N PHE A 183 8.35 18.91 1.46
CA PHE A 183 9.15 18.11 0.55
C PHE A 183 10.62 18.58 0.53
N MET A 184 10.88 19.88 0.41
CA MET A 184 12.24 20.45 0.48
C MET A 184 12.92 20.08 1.81
N SER A 185 12.22 20.27 2.94
CA SER A 185 12.75 19.93 4.25
C SER A 185 12.97 18.41 4.41
N TYR A 186 12.13 17.59 3.82
CA TYR A 186 12.22 16.14 3.83
C TYR A 186 13.49 15.66 3.09
N GLU A 187 13.73 16.12 1.86
CA GLU A 187 14.95 15.80 1.10
C GLU A 187 16.22 16.27 1.82
N GLN A 188 16.19 17.48 2.38
CA GLN A 188 17.34 17.99 3.14
C GLN A 188 17.67 17.11 4.35
N ARG A 189 16.66 16.69 5.12
CA ARG A 189 16.86 15.86 6.31
C ARG A 189 17.28 14.45 5.97
N LEU A 190 16.79 13.85 4.90
CA LEU A 190 17.30 12.57 4.42
C LEU A 190 18.79 12.66 4.08
N ARG A 191 19.23 13.71 3.41
CA ARG A 191 20.65 13.93 3.12
C ARG A 191 21.49 14.09 4.39
N GLN A 192 21.02 14.88 5.37
CA GLN A 192 21.70 15.08 6.65
C GLN A 192 21.80 13.79 7.46
N ALA A 193 20.79 12.93 7.37
CA ALA A 193 20.75 11.63 8.03
C ALA A 193 21.52 10.54 7.26
N ASN A 194 22.21 10.87 6.16
CA ASN A 194 22.76 9.87 5.24
C ASN A 194 21.75 8.74 4.99
N ALA A 195 20.52 9.10 4.61
CA ALA A 195 19.40 8.17 4.42
C ALA A 195 18.71 8.40 3.08
N MET A 196 18.12 7.34 2.53
CA MET A 196 17.31 7.34 1.33
C MET A 196 16.00 6.62 1.63
N ASP A 197 14.86 7.10 1.13
CA ASP A 197 13.64 6.29 1.10
C ASP A 197 13.65 5.36 -0.14
N PHE A 198 12.60 4.52 -0.27
CA PHE A 198 12.52 3.60 -1.40
C PHE A 198 12.48 4.31 -2.77
N ASP A 199 11.81 5.46 -2.85
CA ASP A 199 11.75 6.24 -4.10
C ASP A 199 13.12 6.83 -4.43
N ASP A 200 13.90 7.24 -3.42
CA ASP A 200 15.24 7.79 -3.60
C ASP A 200 16.22 6.79 -4.21
N LEU A 201 16.09 5.51 -3.89
CA LEU A 201 16.93 4.47 -4.51
C LEU A 201 16.81 4.51 -6.04
N LEU A 202 15.61 4.74 -6.56
CA LEU A 202 15.38 4.85 -7.99
C LEU A 202 15.78 6.22 -8.54
N VAL A 203 15.38 7.30 -7.86
CA VAL A 203 15.68 8.67 -8.29
C VAL A 203 17.18 8.94 -8.32
N HIS A 204 17.92 8.52 -7.30
CA HIS A 204 19.39 8.69 -7.26
C HIS A 204 20.09 7.78 -8.26
N THR A 205 19.59 6.56 -8.52
CA THR A 205 20.12 5.73 -9.61
C THR A 205 19.94 6.39 -10.96
N TYR A 206 18.74 6.93 -11.22
CA TYR A 206 18.48 7.69 -12.45
C TYR A 206 19.44 8.88 -12.58
N ARG A 207 19.59 9.70 -11.54
CA ARG A 207 20.50 10.86 -11.52
C ARG A 207 21.96 10.41 -11.75
N LEU A 208 22.41 9.38 -11.04
CA LEU A 208 23.74 8.81 -11.19
C LEU A 208 24.05 8.45 -12.65
N LEU A 209 23.16 7.69 -13.30
CA LEU A 209 23.35 7.24 -14.68
C LEU A 209 23.16 8.35 -15.70
N LYS A 210 22.35 9.37 -15.40
CA LYS A 210 22.11 10.51 -16.30
C LYS A 210 23.22 11.54 -16.27
N ASP A 211 23.69 11.86 -15.05
CA ASP A 211 24.60 12.98 -14.84
C ASP A 211 26.08 12.57 -14.90
N ASN A 212 26.38 11.24 -14.84
CA ASN A 212 27.73 10.68 -14.90
C ASN A 212 27.86 9.70 -16.07
N GLU A 213 28.33 10.18 -17.17
CA GLU A 213 28.45 9.39 -18.42
C GLU A 213 29.38 8.19 -18.27
N ASP A 214 30.54 8.34 -17.59
CA ASP A 214 31.51 7.26 -17.38
C ASP A 214 30.90 6.12 -16.56
N ILE A 215 30.14 6.47 -15.52
CA ILE A 215 29.43 5.47 -14.68
C ILE A 215 28.33 4.80 -15.48
N ARG A 216 27.56 5.56 -16.26
CA ARG A 216 26.54 4.99 -17.14
C ARG A 216 27.16 3.99 -18.12
N GLN A 217 28.23 4.36 -18.78
CA GLN A 217 28.92 3.51 -19.73
C GLN A 217 29.48 2.24 -19.06
N LYS A 218 30.09 2.38 -17.88
CA LYS A 218 30.57 1.24 -17.07
C LYS A 218 29.49 0.19 -16.86
N TYR A 219 28.26 0.63 -16.47
CA TYR A 219 27.16 -0.32 -16.24
C TYR A 219 26.47 -0.79 -17.54
N ALA A 220 26.40 0.02 -18.59
CA ALA A 220 25.91 -0.38 -19.91
C ALA A 220 26.82 -1.44 -20.54
N ASP A 221 28.15 -1.33 -20.42
CA ASP A 221 29.12 -2.30 -20.90
C ASP A 221 29.10 -3.60 -20.09
N ARG A 222 28.82 -3.48 -18.77
CA ARG A 222 28.67 -4.63 -17.91
C ARG A 222 27.38 -5.41 -18.22
N PHE A 223 26.25 -4.71 -18.32
CA PHE A 223 24.93 -5.29 -18.56
C PHE A 223 24.58 -5.31 -20.05
N LYS A 224 25.22 -6.20 -20.77
CA LYS A 224 25.05 -6.33 -22.22
C LYS A 224 23.65 -6.78 -22.64
N TYR A 225 22.91 -7.44 -21.74
CA TYR A 225 21.53 -7.85 -21.98
C TYR A 225 20.66 -7.60 -20.74
N VAL A 226 19.54 -6.92 -20.92
CA VAL A 226 18.61 -6.57 -19.83
C VAL A 226 17.30 -7.32 -20.03
N LEU A 227 16.82 -7.99 -18.98
CA LEU A 227 15.50 -8.62 -18.95
C LEU A 227 14.67 -7.98 -17.83
N VAL A 228 13.39 -7.70 -18.11
CA VAL A 228 12.47 -7.11 -17.12
C VAL A 228 11.18 -7.91 -17.10
N ASP A 229 10.86 -8.47 -15.94
CA ASP A 229 9.57 -9.13 -15.69
C ASP A 229 8.52 -8.11 -15.19
N GLU A 230 7.24 -8.44 -15.38
CA GLU A 230 6.09 -7.62 -14.95
C GLU A 230 6.22 -6.14 -15.37
N TYR A 231 6.66 -5.91 -16.63
CA TYR A 231 7.00 -4.58 -17.14
C TYR A 231 5.86 -3.57 -17.07
N GLN A 232 4.59 -4.00 -17.08
CA GLN A 232 3.40 -3.17 -16.92
C GLN A 232 3.29 -2.50 -15.55
N ASP A 233 4.02 -3.00 -14.54
CA ASP A 233 4.02 -2.43 -13.19
C ASP A 233 5.16 -1.45 -12.94
N THR A 234 6.01 -1.22 -13.93
CA THR A 234 7.12 -0.28 -13.81
C THR A 234 6.60 1.17 -13.75
N ASN A 235 7.25 1.99 -12.93
CA ASN A 235 7.03 3.43 -12.89
C ASN A 235 7.90 4.14 -13.96
N TYR A 236 7.70 5.47 -14.09
CA TYR A 236 8.45 6.25 -15.07
C TYR A 236 9.96 6.24 -14.80
N VAL A 237 10.38 6.31 -13.52
CA VAL A 237 11.83 6.32 -13.16
C VAL A 237 12.48 4.99 -13.54
N GLN A 238 11.84 3.87 -13.24
CA GLN A 238 12.34 2.53 -13.58
C GLN A 238 12.52 2.37 -15.09
N GLN A 239 11.54 2.82 -15.85
CA GLN A 239 11.60 2.81 -17.30
C GLN A 239 12.76 3.68 -17.83
N GLN A 240 12.99 4.87 -17.25
CA GLN A 240 14.10 5.74 -17.63
C GLN A 240 15.47 5.13 -17.28
N ILE A 241 15.61 4.46 -16.14
CA ILE A 241 16.85 3.75 -15.77
C ILE A 241 17.16 2.65 -16.78
N VAL A 242 16.15 1.81 -17.09
CA VAL A 242 16.31 0.72 -18.08
C VAL A 242 16.70 1.31 -19.44
N TRP A 243 16.07 2.41 -19.88
CA TRP A 243 16.41 3.07 -21.13
C TRP A 243 17.85 3.59 -21.14
N LEU A 244 18.33 4.23 -20.07
CA LEU A 244 19.71 4.72 -19.95
C LEU A 244 20.75 3.58 -20.08
N LEU A 245 20.44 2.40 -19.56
CA LEU A 245 21.32 1.24 -19.64
C LEU A 245 21.29 0.56 -21.01
N THR A 246 20.20 0.70 -21.78
CA THR A 246 20.00 -0.08 -23.02
C THR A 246 19.89 0.78 -24.29
N LYS A 247 19.93 2.11 -24.20
CA LYS A 247 19.72 3.02 -25.35
C LYS A 247 20.75 2.83 -26.47
N GLU A 248 21.93 2.34 -26.18
CA GLU A 248 23.02 2.14 -27.16
C GLU A 248 23.02 0.73 -27.74
N ASN A 249 23.07 -0.29 -26.88
CA ASN A 249 23.15 -1.69 -27.32
C ASN A 249 21.81 -2.28 -27.75
N ARG A 250 20.68 -1.68 -27.30
CA ARG A 250 19.31 -2.12 -27.60
C ARG A 250 19.01 -3.60 -27.30
N GLN A 251 19.80 -4.24 -26.45
CA GLN A 251 19.63 -5.64 -26.07
C GLN A 251 18.73 -5.74 -24.82
N ILE A 252 17.43 -5.77 -25.04
CA ILE A 252 16.42 -5.80 -23.99
C ILE A 252 15.26 -6.72 -24.33
N THR A 253 14.85 -7.53 -23.36
CA THR A 253 13.59 -8.28 -23.37
C THR A 253 12.72 -7.82 -22.20
N VAL A 254 11.52 -7.33 -22.47
CA VAL A 254 10.53 -7.06 -21.46
C VAL A 254 9.35 -8.00 -21.58
N VAL A 255 8.90 -8.53 -20.46
CA VAL A 255 7.74 -9.42 -20.39
C VAL A 255 6.68 -8.80 -19.49
N GLY A 256 5.44 -8.86 -19.91
CA GLY A 256 4.36 -8.30 -19.10
C GLY A 256 2.96 -8.66 -19.61
N ASP A 257 1.99 -8.29 -18.82
CA ASP A 257 0.56 -8.39 -19.14
C ASP A 257 -0.13 -7.08 -18.77
N ASP A 258 -0.48 -6.29 -19.77
CA ASP A 258 -1.17 -5.01 -19.57
C ASP A 258 -2.55 -5.18 -18.88
N TYR A 259 -3.18 -6.38 -19.00
CA TYR A 259 -4.40 -6.73 -18.25
C TYR A 259 -4.14 -6.92 -16.74
N GLN A 260 -2.88 -7.07 -16.31
CA GLN A 260 -2.49 -7.21 -14.91
C GLN A 260 -1.81 -5.95 -14.33
N SER A 261 -1.91 -4.78 -15.00
CA SER A 261 -1.41 -3.50 -14.47
C SER A 261 -2.36 -2.97 -13.40
N ILE A 262 -2.00 -3.15 -12.11
CA ILE A 262 -2.84 -2.87 -10.94
C ILE A 262 -2.12 -2.07 -9.83
N TYR A 263 -0.97 -1.45 -10.12
CA TYR A 263 -0.16 -0.72 -9.15
C TYR A 263 0.00 0.78 -9.47
N ALA A 264 -0.96 1.39 -10.19
CA ALA A 264 -0.89 2.83 -10.49
C ALA A 264 -0.92 3.68 -9.21
N PHE A 265 -1.57 3.22 -8.13
CA PHE A 265 -1.54 3.86 -6.82
C PHE A 265 -0.14 3.88 -6.17
N ARG A 266 0.80 3.04 -6.64
CA ARG A 266 2.24 3.02 -6.29
C ARG A 266 3.11 3.67 -7.38
N GLY A 267 2.53 4.39 -8.32
CA GLY A 267 3.24 5.09 -9.38
C GLY A 267 3.51 4.26 -10.64
N ALA A 268 3.03 3.01 -10.73
CA ALA A 268 3.12 2.23 -11.97
C ALA A 268 2.46 2.97 -13.14
N ASN A 269 3.06 2.85 -14.32
CA ASN A 269 2.59 3.53 -15.51
C ASN A 269 2.40 2.55 -16.67
N ILE A 270 1.16 2.17 -16.92
CA ILE A 270 0.81 1.25 -18.00
C ILE A 270 1.31 1.72 -19.38
N ASN A 271 1.52 3.04 -19.58
CA ASN A 271 2.06 3.53 -20.83
C ASN A 271 3.47 3.00 -21.14
N ASN A 272 4.23 2.58 -20.12
CA ASN A 272 5.56 2.00 -20.34
C ASN A 272 5.48 0.78 -21.26
N ILE A 273 4.54 -0.14 -21.01
CA ILE A 273 4.34 -1.32 -21.85
C ILE A 273 3.61 -0.98 -23.15
N LEU A 274 2.58 -0.13 -23.10
CA LEU A 274 1.80 0.24 -24.29
C LEU A 274 2.62 1.04 -25.32
N SER A 275 3.63 1.78 -24.88
CA SER A 275 4.48 2.63 -25.72
C SER A 275 5.87 2.05 -25.98
N PHE A 276 6.13 0.78 -25.60
CA PHE A 276 7.45 0.19 -25.72
C PHE A 276 8.02 0.29 -27.14
N SER A 277 7.22 -0.04 -28.15
CA SER A 277 7.63 0.05 -29.57
C SER A 277 7.86 1.46 -30.09
N ARG A 278 7.44 2.50 -29.35
CA ARG A 278 7.74 3.91 -29.63
C ARG A 278 9.04 4.36 -28.98
N ILE A 279 9.43 3.71 -27.87
CA ILE A 279 10.66 4.00 -27.14
C ILE A 279 11.84 3.30 -27.78
N TYR A 280 11.61 2.05 -28.22
CA TYR A 280 12.59 1.21 -28.89
C TYR A 280 12.15 0.97 -30.34
N ASP A 281 12.75 1.70 -31.29
CA ASP A 281 12.52 1.49 -32.72
C ASP A 281 12.87 0.04 -33.10
N ASN A 282 12.06 -0.55 -33.97
CA ASN A 282 12.19 -1.93 -34.43
C ASN A 282 12.01 -2.99 -33.33
N ALA A 283 11.36 -2.65 -32.21
CA ALA A 283 11.02 -3.64 -31.20
C ALA A 283 10.10 -4.72 -31.74
N LYS A 284 10.48 -5.99 -31.57
CA LYS A 284 9.65 -7.13 -31.98
C LYS A 284 8.70 -7.52 -30.85
N MET A 285 7.41 -7.68 -31.19
CA MET A 285 6.38 -8.09 -30.27
C MET A 285 6.05 -9.56 -30.45
N PHE A 286 5.99 -10.31 -29.34
CA PHE A 286 5.52 -11.69 -29.26
C PHE A 286 4.30 -11.76 -28.35
N LYS A 287 3.28 -12.56 -28.70
CA LYS A 287 2.10 -12.78 -27.88
C LYS A 287 2.05 -14.21 -27.38
N LEU A 288 1.89 -14.39 -26.08
CA LEU A 288 1.72 -15.69 -25.43
C LEU A 288 0.26 -15.79 -24.98
N GLU A 289 -0.58 -16.42 -25.78
CA GLU A 289 -2.04 -16.44 -25.60
C GLU A 289 -2.56 -17.74 -24.99
N GLN A 290 -1.75 -18.83 -24.98
CA GLN A 290 -2.15 -20.09 -24.37
C GLN A 290 -2.03 -20.05 -22.86
N ASN A 291 -3.16 -20.16 -22.15
CA ASN A 291 -3.23 -20.30 -20.68
C ASN A 291 -3.08 -21.78 -20.30
N TYR A 292 -2.21 -22.05 -19.33
CA TYR A 292 -1.94 -23.40 -18.77
C TYR A 292 -2.51 -23.58 -17.36
N ARG A 293 -3.09 -22.52 -16.76
CA ARG A 293 -3.55 -22.50 -15.38
C ARG A 293 -5.01 -22.90 -15.26
N SER A 294 -5.90 -22.17 -15.92
CA SER A 294 -7.34 -22.16 -15.68
C SER A 294 -8.13 -22.97 -16.69
N THR A 295 -9.35 -23.41 -16.32
CA THR A 295 -10.34 -23.99 -17.23
C THR A 295 -10.81 -22.97 -18.27
N GLN A 296 -11.42 -23.46 -19.38
CA GLN A 296 -11.83 -22.60 -20.49
C GLN A 296 -12.87 -21.55 -20.09
N ASN A 297 -13.84 -21.91 -19.24
CA ASN A 297 -14.89 -20.98 -18.81
C ASN A 297 -14.33 -19.82 -17.99
N ILE A 298 -13.35 -20.07 -17.11
CA ILE A 298 -12.67 -19.02 -16.34
C ILE A 298 -11.93 -18.05 -17.26
N VAL A 299 -11.16 -18.59 -18.22
CA VAL A 299 -10.42 -17.76 -19.18
C VAL A 299 -11.36 -16.94 -20.06
N ALA A 300 -12.44 -17.54 -20.55
CA ALA A 300 -13.42 -16.86 -21.41
C ALA A 300 -14.18 -15.75 -20.64
N ALA A 301 -14.56 -16.01 -19.38
CA ALA A 301 -15.17 -14.99 -18.52
C ALA A 301 -14.22 -13.81 -18.29
N ALA A 302 -12.92 -14.08 -17.97
CA ALA A 302 -11.90 -13.07 -17.80
C ALA A 302 -11.66 -12.24 -19.08
N ASN A 303 -11.62 -12.88 -20.25
CA ASN A 303 -11.52 -12.18 -21.54
C ASN A 303 -12.73 -11.29 -21.80
N SER A 304 -13.96 -11.75 -21.49
CA SER A 304 -15.16 -10.93 -21.68
C SER A 304 -15.13 -9.64 -20.87
N LEU A 305 -14.67 -9.72 -19.63
CA LEU A 305 -14.46 -8.57 -18.76
C LEU A 305 -13.52 -7.53 -19.38
N MET A 306 -12.39 -7.98 -19.93
CA MET A 306 -11.36 -7.09 -20.46
C MET A 306 -11.73 -6.39 -21.76
N LYS A 307 -12.71 -6.88 -22.52
CA LYS A 307 -13.22 -6.21 -23.74
C LYS A 307 -13.77 -4.79 -23.47
N HIS A 308 -14.10 -4.47 -22.24
CA HIS A 308 -14.62 -3.17 -21.82
C HIS A 308 -13.54 -2.12 -21.52
N ASN A 309 -12.25 -2.52 -21.45
CA ASN A 309 -11.14 -1.58 -21.34
C ASN A 309 -10.70 -1.09 -22.73
N ARG A 310 -10.29 0.18 -22.80
CA ARG A 310 -9.84 0.81 -24.05
C ARG A 310 -8.32 0.83 -24.18
N ARG A 311 -7.62 1.01 -23.03
CA ARG A 311 -6.16 1.13 -23.01
C ARG A 311 -5.54 -0.24 -22.76
N GLN A 312 -5.34 -0.98 -23.85
CA GLN A 312 -4.84 -2.35 -23.81
C GLN A 312 -4.20 -2.78 -25.14
N ILE A 313 -3.43 -3.85 -25.10
CA ILE A 313 -2.94 -4.57 -26.26
C ILE A 313 -3.85 -5.75 -26.51
N GLU A 314 -4.53 -5.78 -27.67
CA GLU A 314 -5.43 -6.87 -28.01
C GLU A 314 -4.71 -8.22 -28.01
N LYS A 315 -5.29 -9.18 -27.31
CA LYS A 315 -4.88 -10.56 -27.24
C LYS A 315 -6.06 -11.45 -26.94
N ASP A 316 -6.04 -12.67 -27.46
CA ASP A 316 -7.09 -13.67 -27.23
C ASP A 316 -6.51 -14.85 -26.43
N VAL A 317 -6.63 -14.75 -25.11
CA VAL A 317 -6.12 -15.78 -24.20
C VAL A 317 -7.06 -16.98 -24.24
N TYR A 318 -6.54 -18.18 -24.52
CA TYR A 318 -7.31 -19.42 -24.59
C TYR A 318 -6.69 -20.54 -23.75
N SER A 319 -7.52 -21.47 -23.29
CA SER A 319 -7.10 -22.65 -22.55
C SER A 319 -7.35 -23.92 -23.36
N LYS A 320 -6.43 -24.88 -23.29
CA LYS A 320 -6.59 -26.23 -23.82
C LYS A 320 -7.06 -27.24 -22.75
N LYS A 321 -7.27 -26.79 -21.51
CA LYS A 321 -7.88 -27.59 -20.44
C LYS A 321 -9.36 -27.82 -20.73
N ASP A 322 -10.02 -28.59 -19.87
CA ASP A 322 -11.45 -28.85 -19.93
C ASP A 322 -12.27 -27.54 -19.82
N SER A 323 -13.53 -27.58 -20.25
CA SER A 323 -14.42 -26.43 -20.13
C SER A 323 -14.53 -25.95 -18.68
N GLY A 324 -14.55 -26.89 -17.74
CA GLY A 324 -14.73 -26.62 -16.32
C GLY A 324 -16.12 -26.10 -15.98
N GLU A 325 -16.34 -25.76 -14.74
CA GLU A 325 -17.55 -25.10 -14.30
C GLU A 325 -17.59 -23.63 -14.75
N LYS A 326 -18.80 -23.08 -14.91
CA LYS A 326 -18.99 -21.66 -15.13
C LYS A 326 -18.57 -20.88 -13.89
N VAL A 327 -18.12 -19.65 -14.07
CA VAL A 327 -17.86 -18.73 -12.95
C VAL A 327 -19.17 -18.47 -12.21
N SER A 328 -19.22 -18.81 -10.92
CA SER A 328 -20.42 -18.73 -10.10
C SER A 328 -20.57 -17.33 -9.51
N ILE A 329 -21.68 -16.65 -9.81
CA ILE A 329 -22.05 -15.38 -9.20
C ILE A 329 -23.09 -15.66 -8.12
N ILE A 330 -22.80 -15.34 -6.86
CA ILE A 330 -23.65 -15.61 -5.71
C ILE A 330 -24.15 -14.29 -5.13
N GLU A 331 -25.46 -14.09 -5.19
CA GLU A 331 -26.17 -12.97 -4.61
C GLU A 331 -26.67 -13.33 -3.22
N THR A 332 -26.31 -12.55 -2.19
CA THR A 332 -26.67 -12.83 -0.79
C THR A 332 -27.46 -11.66 -0.17
N ILE A 333 -28.26 -11.96 0.84
CA ILE A 333 -29.09 -10.95 1.51
C ILE A 333 -28.23 -9.98 2.34
N SER A 334 -27.14 -10.48 2.94
CA SER A 334 -26.27 -9.66 3.78
C SER A 334 -24.82 -10.15 3.77
N ASP A 335 -23.90 -9.27 4.19
CA ASP A 335 -22.46 -9.58 4.34
C ASP A 335 -22.19 -10.78 5.29
N LYS A 336 -22.99 -10.96 6.35
CA LYS A 336 -22.89 -12.13 7.22
C LYS A 336 -23.30 -13.42 6.49
N ARG A 337 -24.32 -13.33 5.64
CA ARG A 337 -24.78 -14.48 4.82
C ARG A 337 -23.77 -14.79 3.73
N GLU A 338 -23.11 -13.77 3.17
CA GLU A 338 -22.00 -13.93 2.24
C GLU A 338 -20.89 -14.79 2.87
N ALA A 339 -20.43 -14.42 4.07
CA ALA A 339 -19.40 -15.17 4.80
C ALA A 339 -19.86 -16.63 5.10
N ALA A 340 -21.11 -16.81 5.53
CA ALA A 340 -21.65 -18.14 5.84
C ALA A 340 -21.72 -19.04 4.60
N ILE A 341 -22.12 -18.52 3.45
CA ILE A 341 -22.20 -19.28 2.19
C ILE A 341 -20.80 -19.68 1.73
N VAL A 342 -19.83 -18.73 1.74
CA VAL A 342 -18.45 -19.01 1.35
C VAL A 342 -17.85 -20.12 2.23
N CYS A 343 -17.96 -20.01 3.55
CA CYS A 343 -17.41 -21.03 4.48
C CYS A 343 -18.07 -22.40 4.30
N ARG A 344 -19.38 -22.45 4.04
CA ARG A 344 -20.08 -23.73 3.76
C ARG A 344 -19.66 -24.31 2.43
N THR A 345 -19.50 -23.50 1.39
CA THR A 345 -19.05 -23.96 0.07
C THR A 345 -17.66 -24.57 0.17
N ILE A 346 -16.73 -23.96 0.94
CA ILE A 346 -15.42 -24.53 1.21
C ILE A 346 -15.56 -25.93 1.85
N LYS A 347 -16.36 -26.08 2.91
CA LYS A 347 -16.59 -27.38 3.56
C LYS A 347 -17.17 -28.41 2.61
N ASP A 348 -18.09 -27.98 1.75
CA ASP A 348 -18.72 -28.89 0.79
C ASP A 348 -17.74 -29.36 -0.28
N LEU A 349 -16.84 -28.49 -0.77
CA LEU A 349 -15.77 -28.87 -1.71
C LEU A 349 -14.75 -29.80 -1.06
N ILE A 350 -14.32 -29.52 0.18
CA ILE A 350 -13.43 -30.43 0.94
C ILE A 350 -14.08 -31.82 1.04
N ARG A 351 -15.38 -31.88 1.40
CA ARG A 351 -16.10 -33.15 1.56
C ARG A 351 -16.32 -33.88 0.25
N LYS A 352 -16.66 -33.18 -0.84
CA LYS A 352 -17.05 -33.77 -2.13
C LYS A 352 -15.85 -34.13 -3.00
N GLU A 353 -14.83 -33.28 -3.03
CA GLU A 353 -13.70 -33.39 -3.94
C GLU A 353 -12.40 -33.77 -3.23
N GLY A 354 -12.40 -33.86 -1.89
CA GLY A 354 -11.18 -34.13 -1.14
C GLY A 354 -10.15 -33.00 -1.20
N ALA A 355 -10.60 -31.75 -1.46
CA ALA A 355 -9.75 -30.59 -1.57
C ALA A 355 -9.03 -30.31 -0.24
N GLN A 356 -7.80 -29.83 -0.29
CA GLN A 356 -7.03 -29.39 0.86
C GLN A 356 -7.39 -27.95 1.22
N TYR A 357 -7.12 -27.52 2.47
CA TYR A 357 -7.37 -26.13 2.86
C TYR A 357 -6.55 -25.12 2.06
N SER A 358 -5.33 -25.49 1.68
CA SER A 358 -4.44 -24.68 0.84
C SER A 358 -4.93 -24.44 -0.58
N ASP A 359 -5.89 -25.24 -1.05
CA ASP A 359 -6.53 -25.07 -2.37
C ASP A 359 -7.43 -23.81 -2.46
N PHE A 360 -7.77 -23.20 -1.30
CA PHE A 360 -8.76 -22.15 -1.21
C PHE A 360 -8.14 -20.78 -0.94
N ALA A 361 -8.61 -19.77 -1.70
CA ALA A 361 -8.36 -18.38 -1.39
C ALA A 361 -9.65 -17.56 -1.31
N ILE A 362 -9.74 -16.68 -0.30
CA ILE A 362 -10.77 -15.64 -0.19
C ILE A 362 -10.11 -14.30 -0.47
N LEU A 363 -10.47 -13.70 -1.60
CA LEU A 363 -9.90 -12.47 -2.10
C LEU A 363 -10.86 -11.31 -1.90
N TYR A 364 -10.39 -10.24 -1.27
CA TYR A 364 -11.17 -9.05 -0.98
C TYR A 364 -10.44 -7.77 -1.42
N ARG A 365 -11.21 -6.69 -1.59
CA ARG A 365 -10.67 -5.39 -2.00
C ARG A 365 -9.91 -4.68 -0.89
N THR A 366 -10.36 -4.82 0.36
CA THR A 366 -9.74 -4.19 1.55
C THR A 366 -9.68 -5.16 2.72
N ASN A 367 -8.64 -5.05 3.55
CA ASN A 367 -8.43 -5.92 4.73
C ASN A 367 -9.59 -5.88 5.74
N ALA A 368 -10.36 -4.77 5.80
CA ALA A 368 -11.50 -4.68 6.70
C ALA A 368 -12.59 -5.74 6.44
N GLN A 369 -12.62 -6.32 5.23
CA GLN A 369 -13.60 -7.34 4.85
C GLN A 369 -13.27 -8.70 5.47
N SER A 370 -12.02 -8.98 5.85
CA SER A 370 -11.62 -10.30 6.40
C SER A 370 -12.36 -10.66 7.67
N ARG A 371 -12.66 -9.67 8.51
CA ARG A 371 -13.22 -9.88 9.87
C ARG A 371 -14.47 -10.77 9.90
N LEU A 372 -15.41 -10.58 8.98
CA LEU A 372 -16.64 -11.37 8.97
C LEU A 372 -16.38 -12.84 8.60
N PHE A 373 -15.42 -13.09 7.70
CA PHE A 373 -15.01 -14.45 7.34
C PHE A 373 -14.29 -15.13 8.50
N GLU A 374 -13.44 -14.42 9.23
CA GLU A 374 -12.79 -14.92 10.43
C GLU A 374 -13.80 -15.28 11.53
N GLU A 375 -14.76 -14.37 11.80
CA GLU A 375 -15.84 -14.60 12.76
C GLU A 375 -16.67 -15.85 12.38
N GLU A 376 -16.97 -16.03 11.08
CA GLU A 376 -17.72 -17.19 10.59
C GLU A 376 -16.93 -18.49 10.69
N MET A 377 -15.63 -18.47 10.26
CA MET A 377 -14.76 -19.66 10.30
C MET A 377 -14.54 -20.19 11.73
N ARG A 378 -14.50 -19.30 12.72
CA ARG A 378 -14.31 -19.66 14.15
C ARG A 378 -15.54 -20.28 14.78
N LYS A 379 -16.70 -20.29 14.12
CA LYS A 379 -17.90 -20.92 14.66
C LYS A 379 -17.72 -22.44 14.75
N PRO A 380 -18.10 -23.09 15.90
CA PRO A 380 -17.91 -24.51 16.07
C PRO A 380 -18.58 -25.37 14.99
N GLU A 381 -19.76 -24.96 14.49
CA GLU A 381 -20.47 -25.64 13.42
C GLU A 381 -19.78 -25.55 12.05
N ILE A 382 -18.93 -24.54 11.86
CA ILE A 382 -18.10 -24.40 10.66
C ILE A 382 -16.78 -25.15 10.83
N GLY A 383 -16.09 -25.02 11.96
CA GLY A 383 -14.92 -25.81 12.30
C GLY A 383 -13.69 -25.52 11.42
N LEU A 384 -13.56 -24.29 10.91
CA LEU A 384 -12.43 -23.84 10.10
C LEU A 384 -11.50 -22.88 10.87
N GLY A 385 -11.71 -22.71 12.18
CA GLY A 385 -11.05 -21.68 12.98
C GLY A 385 -9.52 -21.81 13.08
N GLU A 386 -8.97 -23.03 12.94
CA GLU A 386 -7.52 -23.28 12.98
C GLU A 386 -6.92 -23.47 11.57
N HIS A 387 -7.75 -23.49 10.53
CA HIS A 387 -7.38 -23.84 9.17
C HIS A 387 -7.35 -22.64 8.22
N TYR A 388 -7.13 -21.42 8.71
CA TYR A 388 -6.97 -20.26 7.86
C TYR A 388 -5.76 -19.41 8.26
N ARG A 389 -5.29 -18.61 7.29
CA ARG A 389 -4.27 -17.58 7.50
C ARG A 389 -4.69 -16.29 6.80
N ILE A 390 -4.28 -15.15 7.37
CA ILE A 390 -4.49 -13.84 6.76
C ILE A 390 -3.17 -13.32 6.23
N TYR A 391 -3.13 -13.04 4.95
CA TYR A 391 -1.99 -12.42 4.30
C TYR A 391 -2.07 -10.90 4.44
N GLY A 392 -0.96 -10.26 4.90
CA GLY A 392 -0.89 -8.80 5.06
C GLY A 392 -1.23 -8.33 6.48
N GLY A 393 -1.00 -9.18 7.50
CA GLY A 393 -0.87 -8.78 8.90
C GLY A 393 0.35 -7.88 9.12
N LEU A 394 0.60 -7.45 10.37
CA LEU A 394 1.84 -6.72 10.70
C LEU A 394 3.04 -7.62 10.39
N SER A 395 3.90 -7.18 9.46
CA SER A 395 5.16 -7.83 9.13
C SER A 395 5.98 -8.07 10.39
N PHE A 396 6.72 -9.17 10.43
CA PHE A 396 7.67 -9.49 11.51
C PHE A 396 8.59 -8.31 11.81
N TYR A 397 9.15 -7.68 10.77
CA TYR A 397 10.06 -6.53 10.89
C TYR A 397 9.36 -5.22 11.28
N GLN A 398 8.02 -5.15 11.26
CA GLN A 398 7.24 -4.01 11.73
C GLN A 398 6.85 -4.12 13.22
N ARG A 399 7.09 -5.26 13.87
CA ARG A 399 6.85 -5.44 15.29
C ARG A 399 7.75 -4.51 16.10
N LYS A 400 7.20 -3.95 17.18
CA LYS A 400 7.86 -2.89 17.96
C LYS A 400 9.25 -3.31 18.45
N GLU A 401 9.36 -4.47 19.10
CA GLU A 401 10.60 -5.02 19.66
C GLU A 401 11.66 -5.26 18.58
N ILE A 402 11.25 -5.73 17.41
CA ILE A 402 12.13 -5.96 16.26
C ILE A 402 12.64 -4.62 15.71
N LYS A 403 11.73 -3.65 15.50
CA LYS A 403 12.14 -2.31 15.05
C LYS A 403 13.04 -1.59 16.05
N ASP A 404 12.84 -1.81 17.34
CA ASP A 404 13.69 -1.23 18.37
C ASP A 404 15.13 -1.78 18.26
N ILE A 405 15.30 -3.10 18.05
CA ILE A 405 16.60 -3.73 17.83
C ILE A 405 17.22 -3.30 16.50
N ILE A 406 16.47 -3.32 15.42
CA ILE A 406 16.95 -2.86 14.11
C ILE A 406 17.41 -1.41 14.16
N ALA A 407 16.77 -0.55 14.95
CA ALA A 407 17.19 0.83 15.11
C ALA A 407 18.57 0.95 15.82
N TYR A 408 18.91 0.03 16.76
CA TYR A 408 20.29 -0.04 17.28
C TYR A 408 21.27 -0.43 16.19
N PHE A 409 20.95 -1.44 15.40
CA PHE A 409 21.80 -1.88 14.30
C PHE A 409 22.04 -0.75 13.29
N ARG A 410 20.99 -0.04 12.93
CA ARG A 410 21.03 1.10 12.01
C ARG A 410 21.93 2.22 12.54
N LEU A 411 21.79 2.60 13.82
CA LEU A 411 22.62 3.65 14.42
C LEU A 411 24.09 3.26 14.53
N VAL A 412 24.39 1.98 14.78
CA VAL A 412 25.76 1.45 14.80
C VAL A 412 26.41 1.51 13.42
N VAL A 413 25.64 1.24 12.37
CA VAL A 413 26.11 1.29 10.97
C VAL A 413 26.17 2.73 10.46
N ASN A 414 25.11 3.49 10.65
CA ASN A 414 24.96 4.89 10.23
C ASN A 414 24.66 5.78 11.44
N PRO A 415 25.67 6.45 12.03
CA PRO A 415 25.47 7.33 13.19
C PRO A 415 24.56 8.54 12.90
N ASP A 416 24.44 8.95 11.66
CA ASP A 416 23.65 10.11 11.25
C ASP A 416 22.16 9.80 11.10
N ASP A 417 21.75 8.52 11.26
CA ASP A 417 20.35 8.10 11.18
C ASP A 417 19.50 8.69 12.31
N GLU A 418 18.79 9.77 11.98
CA GLU A 418 17.97 10.52 12.94
C GLU A 418 16.81 9.71 13.51
N GLU A 419 16.12 8.92 12.71
CA GLU A 419 14.95 8.15 13.17
C GLU A 419 15.40 6.99 14.09
N ALA A 420 16.47 6.31 13.75
CA ALA A 420 17.06 5.29 14.61
C ALA A 420 17.55 5.90 15.94
N PHE A 421 18.26 7.03 15.89
CA PHE A 421 18.70 7.74 17.09
C PHE A 421 17.54 8.11 18.02
N ARG A 422 16.49 8.74 17.50
CA ARG A 422 15.31 9.14 18.27
C ARG A 422 14.61 7.95 18.92
N ARG A 423 14.57 6.83 18.22
CA ARG A 423 13.92 5.64 18.67
C ARG A 423 14.61 5.00 19.87
N ILE A 424 15.94 4.94 19.86
CA ILE A 424 16.69 4.17 20.84
C ILE A 424 17.38 4.98 21.95
N ILE A 425 17.49 6.31 21.84
CA ILE A 425 18.19 7.13 22.81
C ILE A 425 17.68 6.93 24.24
N ASN A 426 16.38 6.68 24.43
CA ASN A 426 15.78 6.39 25.73
C ASN A 426 15.12 5.00 25.79
N TYR A 427 15.50 4.07 24.93
CA TYR A 427 15.06 2.67 24.98
C TYR A 427 16.26 1.72 24.99
N PRO A 428 16.35 0.76 25.95
CA PRO A 428 15.60 0.71 27.22
C PRO A 428 15.74 1.99 28.03
N THR A 429 14.84 2.23 28.99
CA THR A 429 14.73 3.51 29.69
C THR A 429 16.05 3.95 30.35
N ARG A 430 16.61 5.10 29.87
CA ARG A 430 17.86 5.70 30.38
C ARG A 430 17.62 7.01 31.12
N GLY A 431 16.36 7.45 31.21
CA GLY A 431 15.99 8.72 31.84
C GLY A 431 16.44 9.95 31.04
N ILE A 432 16.50 9.82 29.71
CA ILE A 432 16.68 10.91 28.76
C ILE A 432 15.28 11.30 28.26
N GLY A 433 14.71 12.36 28.83
CA GLY A 433 13.33 12.77 28.51
C GLY A 433 13.23 13.56 27.21
N ASP A 434 12.01 13.70 26.70
CA ASP A 434 11.68 14.38 25.45
C ASP A 434 12.20 15.82 25.38
N THR A 435 12.22 16.54 26.52
CA THR A 435 12.76 17.91 26.58
C THR A 435 14.27 17.95 26.25
N THR A 436 15.04 16.95 26.71
CA THR A 436 16.47 16.82 26.39
C THR A 436 16.64 16.51 24.91
N ILE A 437 15.83 15.58 24.39
CA ILE A 437 15.86 15.20 22.96
C ILE A 437 15.52 16.41 22.08
N GLN A 438 14.51 17.20 22.44
CA GLN A 438 14.18 18.41 21.69
C GLN A 438 15.32 19.45 21.69
N LYS A 439 16.03 19.60 22.80
CA LYS A 439 17.21 20.49 22.86
C LYS A 439 18.35 19.99 21.97
N VAL A 440 18.60 18.66 21.93
CA VAL A 440 19.57 18.05 21.00
C VAL A 440 19.18 18.34 19.56
N VAL A 441 17.90 18.17 19.22
CA VAL A 441 17.38 18.46 17.88
C VAL A 441 17.53 19.93 17.50
N SER A 442 17.17 20.83 18.41
CA SER A 442 17.32 22.28 18.15
C SER A 442 18.77 22.67 17.94
N ALA A 443 19.70 22.12 18.74
CA ALA A 443 21.12 22.36 18.59
C ALA A 443 21.65 21.79 17.24
N ALA A 444 21.24 20.58 16.87
CA ALA A 444 21.63 19.97 15.59
C ALA A 444 21.18 20.81 14.38
N GLN A 445 19.96 21.36 14.44
CA GLN A 445 19.45 22.26 13.40
C GLN A 445 20.19 23.60 13.37
N GLN A 446 20.47 24.17 14.53
CA GLN A 446 21.20 25.44 14.63
C GLN A 446 22.59 25.36 14.04
N HIS A 447 23.28 24.24 14.26
CA HIS A 447 24.67 24.03 13.81
C HIS A 447 24.76 23.29 12.48
N GLY A 448 23.65 22.77 11.93
CA GLY A 448 23.64 22.04 10.66
C GLY A 448 24.35 20.68 10.71
N VAL A 449 24.38 20.03 11.89
CA VAL A 449 25.06 18.75 12.14
C VAL A 449 24.04 17.66 12.53
N SER A 450 24.48 16.39 12.56
CA SER A 450 23.64 15.28 12.98
C SER A 450 23.34 15.30 14.49
N LEU A 451 22.28 14.58 14.92
CA LEU A 451 21.95 14.43 16.34
C LEU A 451 23.09 13.72 17.10
N TRP A 452 23.74 12.78 16.45
CA TRP A 452 24.87 12.04 17.01
C TRP A 452 26.07 12.95 17.30
N GLU A 453 26.38 13.85 16.37
CA GLU A 453 27.48 14.81 16.53
C GLU A 453 27.24 15.72 17.75
N ILE A 454 26.01 16.19 17.98
CA ILE A 454 25.67 16.96 19.19
C ILE A 454 25.90 16.14 20.46
N VAL A 455 25.56 14.88 20.48
CA VAL A 455 25.75 13.98 21.64
C VAL A 455 27.23 13.65 21.84
N CYS A 456 28.00 13.60 20.78
CA CYS A 456 29.43 13.40 20.86
C CYS A 456 30.18 14.61 21.50
N LYS A 457 29.70 15.84 21.24
CA LYS A 457 30.36 17.08 21.66
C LYS A 457 29.38 18.08 22.29
N PRO A 458 28.63 17.69 23.33
CA PRO A 458 27.49 18.48 23.84
C PRO A 458 27.95 19.85 24.41
N ILE A 459 29.17 19.93 24.94
CA ILE A 459 29.71 21.18 25.50
C ILE A 459 30.19 22.11 24.37
N GLU A 460 30.82 21.56 23.32
CA GLU A 460 31.31 22.32 22.16
C GLU A 460 30.18 23.01 21.41
N TYR A 461 29.04 22.32 21.25
CA TYR A 461 27.86 22.87 20.63
C TYR A 461 26.95 23.66 21.60
N GLY A 462 27.38 23.90 22.84
CA GLY A 462 26.64 24.72 23.80
C GLY A 462 25.27 24.14 24.17
N LEU A 463 25.14 22.81 24.24
CA LEU A 463 23.84 22.16 24.52
C LEU A 463 23.33 22.55 25.91
N ASP A 464 22.20 23.30 25.94
CA ASP A 464 21.58 23.82 27.15
C ASP A 464 20.78 22.74 27.90
N VAL A 465 21.51 21.82 28.56
CA VAL A 465 20.90 20.78 29.42
C VAL A 465 21.68 20.66 30.71
N ASN A 466 21.08 20.14 31.78
CA ASN A 466 21.74 19.96 33.05
C ASN A 466 22.88 18.90 32.96
N ARG A 467 23.82 18.96 33.90
CA ARG A 467 24.99 18.07 33.93
C ARG A 467 24.60 16.58 34.01
N GLY A 468 23.48 16.24 34.68
CA GLY A 468 22.99 14.87 34.75
C GLY A 468 22.53 14.34 33.41
N ALA A 469 21.88 15.18 32.58
CA ALA A 469 21.50 14.83 31.23
C ALA A 469 22.72 14.68 30.31
N ILE A 470 23.72 15.55 30.42
CA ILE A 470 25.00 15.41 29.69
C ILE A 470 25.65 14.06 29.99
N ASN A 471 25.74 13.68 31.27
CA ASN A 471 26.35 12.41 31.63
C ASN A 471 25.59 11.21 31.03
N LYS A 472 24.25 11.23 31.00
CA LYS A 472 23.46 10.18 30.37
C LYS A 472 23.63 10.12 28.85
N LEU A 473 23.74 11.27 28.19
CA LEU A 473 24.06 11.36 26.77
C LEU A 473 25.42 10.77 26.45
N LEU A 474 26.45 11.12 27.28
CA LEU A 474 27.80 10.58 27.11
C LEU A 474 27.86 9.07 27.40
N GLN A 475 27.11 8.56 28.38
CA GLN A 475 26.99 7.10 28.61
C GLN A 475 26.37 6.39 27.39
N PHE A 476 25.31 6.95 26.82
CA PHE A 476 24.71 6.43 25.60
C PHE A 476 25.72 6.47 24.43
N LYS A 477 26.43 7.60 24.25
CA LYS A 477 27.54 7.71 23.29
C LYS A 477 28.54 6.58 23.44
N THR A 478 29.08 6.38 24.67
CA THR A 478 30.10 5.36 24.93
C THR A 478 29.64 3.97 24.55
N LEU A 479 28.40 3.63 24.88
CA LEU A 479 27.79 2.34 24.54
C LEU A 479 27.72 2.13 23.01
N ILE A 480 27.21 3.09 22.28
CA ILE A 480 27.06 2.97 20.82
C ILE A 480 28.43 2.99 20.15
N GLN A 481 29.38 3.84 20.62
CA GLN A 481 30.72 3.93 20.07
C GLN A 481 31.46 2.58 20.17
N GLN A 482 31.32 1.87 21.28
CA GLN A 482 31.90 0.54 21.42
C GLN A 482 31.42 -0.42 20.31
N PHE A 483 30.13 -0.44 20.00
CA PHE A 483 29.60 -1.27 18.90
C PHE A 483 30.10 -0.81 17.52
N MET A 484 30.22 0.49 17.32
CA MET A 484 30.77 1.04 16.09
C MET A 484 32.22 0.62 15.85
N ASP A 485 33.02 0.61 16.89
CA ASP A 485 34.43 0.22 16.79
C ASP A 485 34.56 -1.27 16.43
N GLU A 486 33.61 -2.09 16.85
CA GLU A 486 33.60 -3.54 16.62
C GLU A 486 32.93 -3.97 15.30
N ARG A 487 32.19 -3.07 14.61
CA ARG A 487 31.34 -3.39 13.46
C ARG A 487 32.07 -3.99 12.25
N LEU A 488 33.35 -3.67 12.07
CA LEU A 488 34.14 -4.16 10.94
C LEU A 488 34.86 -5.48 11.23
N SER A 489 35.03 -5.82 12.52
CA SER A 489 35.76 -7.02 12.96
C SER A 489 34.87 -8.19 13.30
N LYS A 490 33.54 -7.98 13.42
CA LYS A 490 32.59 -9.00 13.81
C LYS A 490 31.55 -9.22 12.70
N ASP A 491 31.09 -10.48 12.58
CA ASP A 491 29.92 -10.82 11.75
C ASP A 491 28.61 -10.26 12.36
N ALA A 492 27.56 -10.27 11.55
CA ALA A 492 26.26 -9.72 11.93
C ALA A 492 25.67 -10.38 13.19
N TYR A 493 25.78 -11.70 13.33
CA TYR A 493 25.18 -12.43 14.46
C TYR A 493 25.92 -12.11 15.77
N THR A 494 27.23 -12.17 15.75
CA THR A 494 28.07 -11.89 16.93
C THR A 494 27.85 -10.47 17.43
N LEU A 495 27.84 -9.48 16.53
CA LEU A 495 27.61 -8.10 16.90
C LEU A 495 26.17 -7.85 17.36
N ALA A 496 25.17 -8.40 16.68
CA ALA A 496 23.76 -8.27 17.05
C ALA A 496 23.50 -8.82 18.46
N LYS A 497 24.05 -10.00 18.80
CA LYS A 497 23.94 -10.60 20.13
C LYS A 497 24.50 -9.69 21.21
N GLU A 498 25.69 -9.13 21.01
CA GLU A 498 26.29 -8.21 21.96
C GLU A 498 25.50 -6.91 22.13
N ILE A 499 24.91 -6.39 21.04
CA ILE A 499 24.03 -5.22 21.10
C ILE A 499 22.82 -5.51 21.97
N VAL A 500 22.11 -6.60 21.72
CA VAL A 500 20.90 -6.98 22.48
C VAL A 500 21.19 -7.16 23.96
N GLU A 501 22.32 -7.80 24.30
CA GLU A 501 22.77 -8.05 25.67
C GLU A 501 23.22 -6.75 26.36
N LYS A 502 24.23 -6.06 25.80
CA LYS A 502 24.88 -4.91 26.44
C LYS A 502 24.02 -3.65 26.44
N ALA A 503 23.11 -3.46 25.46
CA ALA A 503 22.16 -2.37 25.48
C ALA A 503 21.08 -2.55 26.57
N GLY A 504 20.93 -3.76 27.11
CA GLY A 504 19.98 -4.07 28.17
C GLY A 504 18.57 -4.41 27.67
N ILE A 505 18.41 -4.70 26.37
CA ILE A 505 17.13 -5.02 25.74
C ILE A 505 16.59 -6.34 26.31
N GLU A 506 17.44 -7.34 26.45
CA GLU A 506 17.08 -8.64 27.00
C GLU A 506 16.53 -8.53 28.43
N ARG A 507 17.13 -7.66 29.27
CA ARG A 507 16.66 -7.40 30.64
C ARG A 507 15.30 -6.67 30.66
N ASP A 508 15.09 -5.73 29.74
CA ASP A 508 13.84 -5.00 29.60
C ASP A 508 12.70 -5.94 29.21
N LEU A 509 12.95 -6.81 28.24
CA LEU A 509 11.98 -7.84 27.82
C LEU A 509 11.73 -8.91 28.90
N ALA A 510 12.74 -9.31 29.66
CA ALA A 510 12.59 -10.26 30.77
C ALA A 510 11.81 -9.70 31.97
N ALA A 511 11.70 -8.38 32.07
CA ALA A 511 10.88 -7.73 33.11
C ALA A 511 9.37 -7.85 32.82
N ASP A 512 8.97 -8.01 31.57
CA ASP A 512 7.60 -8.24 31.14
C ASP A 512 7.23 -9.73 31.26
N LYS A 513 6.48 -10.08 32.30
CA LYS A 513 6.12 -11.48 32.65
C LYS A 513 4.78 -11.93 32.08
N GLY A 514 4.14 -11.15 31.22
CA GLY A 514 2.87 -11.50 30.58
C GLY A 514 3.03 -12.33 29.31
N PRO A 515 1.93 -12.92 28.77
CA PRO A 515 1.96 -13.63 27.49
C PRO A 515 2.49 -12.79 26.33
N GLU A 516 2.27 -11.46 26.36
CA GLU A 516 2.83 -10.54 25.39
C GLU A 516 4.35 -10.42 25.52
N GLY A 517 4.90 -10.48 26.77
CA GLY A 517 6.33 -10.49 27.01
C GLY A 517 7.00 -11.76 26.50
N ASP A 518 6.33 -12.92 26.67
CA ASP A 518 6.79 -14.21 26.13
C ASP A 518 6.87 -14.14 24.60
N SER A 519 5.79 -13.68 23.95
CA SER A 519 5.76 -13.51 22.50
C SER A 519 6.82 -12.53 21.96
N ARG A 520 7.13 -11.44 22.69
CA ARG A 520 8.21 -10.51 22.31
C ARG A 520 9.59 -11.17 22.41
N ARG A 521 9.83 -12.02 23.42
CA ARG A 521 11.09 -12.79 23.53
C ARG A 521 11.24 -13.78 22.38
N GLU A 522 10.18 -14.55 22.08
CA GLU A 522 10.16 -15.45 20.93
C GLU A 522 10.45 -14.71 19.60
N ASN A 523 9.92 -13.50 19.43
CA ASN A 523 10.21 -12.69 18.27
C ASN A 523 11.70 -12.28 18.19
N VAL A 524 12.32 -11.94 19.32
CA VAL A 524 13.76 -11.62 19.37
C VAL A 524 14.61 -12.84 19.07
N ASP A 525 14.25 -14.01 19.64
CA ASP A 525 14.94 -15.28 19.37
C ASP A 525 14.83 -15.65 17.87
N SER A 526 13.67 -15.43 17.27
CA SER A 526 13.46 -15.62 15.84
C SER A 526 14.29 -14.65 14.98
N LEU A 527 14.41 -13.38 15.40
CA LEU A 527 15.29 -12.42 14.74
C LEU A 527 16.76 -12.89 14.80
N MET A 528 17.21 -13.30 15.98
CA MET A 528 18.60 -13.76 16.15
C MET A 528 18.88 -15.03 15.33
N SER A 529 17.93 -15.95 15.25
CA SER A 529 18.03 -17.13 14.40
C SER A 529 18.14 -16.77 12.92
N GLY A 530 17.32 -15.82 12.42
CA GLY A 530 17.40 -15.34 11.05
C GLY A 530 18.73 -14.63 10.73
N ILE A 531 19.33 -13.93 11.70
CA ILE A 531 20.67 -13.33 11.51
C ILE A 531 21.74 -14.43 11.43
N ALA A 532 21.64 -15.49 12.26
CA ALA A 532 22.58 -16.60 12.21
C ALA A 532 22.48 -17.37 10.88
N GLU A 533 21.26 -17.65 10.41
CA GLU A 533 21.02 -18.26 9.10
C GLU A 533 21.59 -17.41 7.95
N PHE A 534 21.43 -16.08 8.03
CA PHE A 534 22.03 -15.16 7.06
C PHE A 534 23.55 -15.28 7.01
N VAL A 535 24.22 -15.25 8.17
CA VAL A 535 25.70 -15.37 8.24
C VAL A 535 26.16 -16.72 7.71
N GLN A 536 25.48 -17.81 8.07
CA GLN A 536 25.80 -19.13 7.59
C GLN A 536 25.64 -19.26 6.06
N ALA A 537 24.56 -18.73 5.50
CA ALA A 537 24.31 -18.77 4.05
C ALA A 537 25.39 -18.01 3.26
N GLN A 538 25.87 -16.87 3.76
CA GLN A 538 26.95 -16.12 3.14
C GLN A 538 28.30 -16.85 3.22
N GLN A 539 28.56 -17.55 4.32
CA GLN A 539 29.76 -18.35 4.50
C GLN A 539 29.79 -19.60 3.58
N GLU A 540 28.65 -20.22 3.33
CA GLU A 540 28.52 -21.36 2.41
C GLU A 540 28.68 -20.95 0.93
N ASP A 541 28.38 -19.70 0.61
CA ASP A 541 28.53 -19.13 -0.74
C ASP A 541 29.97 -18.60 -1.05
N ASP A 542 30.97 -18.90 -0.19
CA ASP A 542 32.36 -18.38 -0.25
C ASP A 542 32.46 -16.82 -0.22
N ASP A 543 31.42 -16.15 0.23
CA ASP A 543 31.28 -14.68 0.27
C ASP A 543 31.44 -14.14 1.70
N ALA A 544 32.51 -14.61 2.37
CA ALA A 544 32.78 -14.27 3.78
C ALA A 544 32.94 -12.75 4.03
N GLU A 545 33.14 -11.95 2.98
CA GLU A 545 33.19 -10.49 3.08
C GLU A 545 31.83 -9.84 3.34
N HIS A 546 30.72 -10.49 3.01
CA HIS A 546 29.35 -9.98 3.12
C HIS A 546 28.55 -10.53 4.32
N THR A 547 29.22 -10.88 5.41
CA THR A 547 28.60 -11.39 6.64
C THR A 547 28.33 -10.30 7.68
N ARG A 548 28.58 -9.03 7.38
CA ARG A 548 28.53 -7.92 8.33
C ARG A 548 27.10 -7.44 8.60
N LEU A 549 26.95 -6.70 9.69
CA LEU A 549 25.65 -6.12 10.06
C LEU A 549 25.08 -5.17 8.98
N THR A 550 25.95 -4.48 8.24
CA THR A 550 25.56 -3.61 7.11
C THR A 550 24.87 -4.40 5.99
N ASP A 551 25.36 -5.60 5.69
CA ASP A 551 24.85 -6.46 4.64
C ASP A 551 23.50 -7.05 5.05
N TYR A 552 23.41 -7.49 6.30
CA TYR A 552 22.13 -7.94 6.87
C TYR A 552 21.05 -6.84 6.82
N LEU A 553 21.36 -5.62 7.25
CA LEU A 553 20.43 -4.50 7.21
C LEU A 553 19.98 -4.16 5.77
N SER A 554 20.88 -4.28 4.81
CA SER A 554 20.55 -4.06 3.39
C SER A 554 19.53 -5.09 2.90
N THR A 555 19.68 -6.35 3.31
CA THR A 555 18.75 -7.44 2.99
C THR A 555 17.39 -7.20 3.65
N VAL A 556 17.36 -6.94 4.95
CA VAL A 556 16.13 -6.72 5.72
C VAL A 556 15.34 -5.51 5.23
N SER A 557 16.02 -4.40 4.90
CA SER A 557 15.35 -3.18 4.41
C SER A 557 14.61 -3.38 3.09
N LEU A 558 14.99 -4.40 2.32
CA LEU A 558 14.42 -4.71 1.02
C LEU A 558 13.45 -5.90 1.05
N MET A 559 13.25 -6.53 2.22
CA MET A 559 12.28 -7.62 2.38
C MET A 559 10.84 -7.08 2.37
N THR A 560 9.95 -7.84 1.77
CA THR A 560 8.50 -7.60 1.78
C THR A 560 7.80 -8.64 2.65
N ASP A 561 6.54 -8.39 3.03
CA ASP A 561 5.73 -9.35 3.81
C ASP A 561 5.55 -10.70 3.10
N MET A 562 5.67 -10.72 1.77
CA MET A 562 5.58 -11.94 0.96
C MET A 562 6.86 -12.78 1.03
N ASP A 563 7.98 -12.20 1.44
CA ASP A 563 9.28 -12.89 1.51
C ASP A 563 9.46 -13.64 2.85
N ASN A 564 8.60 -13.36 3.84
CA ASN A 564 8.66 -13.97 5.17
C ASN A 564 7.92 -15.31 5.30
N ASP A 565 7.33 -15.81 4.22
CA ASP A 565 6.59 -17.10 4.22
C ASP A 565 7.56 -18.27 3.99
N ASP A 566 8.37 -18.57 4.99
CA ASP A 566 9.46 -19.57 4.92
C ASP A 566 8.99 -21.04 4.84
N GLY A 567 7.70 -21.30 4.61
CA GLY A 567 7.19 -22.66 4.38
C GLY A 567 7.35 -23.65 5.54
N LYS A 568 7.74 -23.19 6.74
CA LYS A 568 7.97 -24.04 7.93
C LYS A 568 6.72 -24.30 8.79
N ASP A 569 5.65 -23.50 8.60
CA ASP A 569 4.35 -23.74 9.22
C ASP A 569 3.48 -24.63 8.33
N ASP A 570 2.64 -25.44 8.98
CA ASP A 570 1.63 -26.29 8.34
C ASP A 570 0.93 -25.54 7.18
N ASN A 571 1.37 -25.81 5.95
CA ASN A 571 0.99 -25.06 4.77
C ASN A 571 -0.45 -25.32 4.32
N ASP A 572 -1.17 -26.26 4.95
CA ASP A 572 -2.55 -26.59 4.60
C ASP A 572 -3.53 -25.65 5.30
N LYS A 573 -3.62 -24.39 4.81
CA LYS A 573 -4.53 -23.35 5.34
C LYS A 573 -5.21 -22.58 4.23
N ILE A 574 -6.49 -22.26 4.45
CA ILE A 574 -7.27 -21.34 3.62
C ILE A 574 -6.62 -19.94 3.68
N THR A 575 -6.36 -19.36 2.54
CA THR A 575 -5.68 -18.07 2.48
C THR A 575 -6.67 -16.92 2.30
N LEU A 576 -6.68 -15.97 3.24
CA LEU A 576 -7.43 -14.72 3.19
C LEU A 576 -6.49 -13.57 2.85
N MET A 577 -6.73 -12.85 1.73
CA MET A 577 -5.84 -11.76 1.32
C MET A 577 -6.54 -10.72 0.44
N THR A 578 -5.88 -9.56 0.27
CA THR A 578 -6.35 -8.61 -0.74
C THR A 578 -6.07 -9.13 -2.15
N ILE A 579 -6.86 -8.70 -3.13
CA ILE A 579 -6.63 -9.07 -4.54
C ILE A 579 -5.24 -8.62 -5.01
N HIS A 580 -4.75 -7.47 -4.54
CA HIS A 580 -3.40 -7.01 -4.87
C HIS A 580 -2.30 -7.96 -4.40
N SER A 581 -2.47 -8.52 -3.20
CA SER A 581 -1.54 -9.52 -2.65
C SER A 581 -1.61 -10.87 -3.36
N ALA A 582 -2.72 -11.18 -4.03
CA ALA A 582 -2.91 -12.41 -4.78
C ALA A 582 -2.22 -12.41 -6.15
N LYS A 583 -1.70 -11.27 -6.61
CA LYS A 583 -0.96 -11.20 -7.88
C LYS A 583 0.28 -12.09 -7.83
N GLY A 584 0.47 -12.91 -8.85
CA GLY A 584 1.57 -13.90 -8.93
C GLY A 584 1.21 -15.26 -8.32
N LEU A 585 0.19 -15.35 -7.45
CA LEU A 585 -0.25 -16.61 -6.85
C LEU A 585 -1.31 -17.32 -7.70
N GLU A 586 -1.59 -18.59 -7.36
CA GLU A 586 -2.64 -19.43 -7.99
C GLU A 586 -3.24 -20.37 -6.96
N PHE A 587 -4.54 -20.66 -7.10
CA PHE A 587 -5.30 -21.49 -6.19
C PHE A 587 -6.31 -22.34 -6.97
N SER A 588 -6.58 -23.55 -6.51
CA SER A 588 -7.57 -24.42 -7.12
C SER A 588 -8.95 -23.77 -7.13
N THR A 589 -9.33 -23.13 -6.02
CA THR A 589 -10.62 -22.45 -5.81
C THR A 589 -10.45 -21.04 -5.27
N VAL A 590 -11.08 -20.07 -5.92
CA VAL A 590 -11.02 -18.66 -5.53
C VAL A 590 -12.41 -18.10 -5.28
N PHE A 591 -12.57 -17.44 -4.13
CA PHE A 591 -13.74 -16.62 -3.80
C PHE A 591 -13.34 -15.15 -3.88
N VAL A 592 -14.00 -14.37 -4.73
CA VAL A 592 -13.87 -12.91 -4.80
C VAL A 592 -15.09 -12.30 -4.14
N VAL A 593 -14.90 -11.66 -2.98
CA VAL A 593 -16.01 -11.27 -2.11
C VAL A 593 -16.23 -9.76 -2.07
N GLY A 594 -17.47 -9.35 -1.83
CA GLY A 594 -17.86 -7.95 -1.73
C GLY A 594 -17.80 -7.21 -3.06
N LEU A 595 -18.27 -7.84 -4.15
CA LEU A 595 -18.37 -7.23 -5.47
C LEU A 595 -19.56 -6.27 -5.54
N GLU A 596 -19.36 -5.09 -4.94
CA GLU A 596 -20.39 -4.07 -4.75
C GLU A 596 -19.88 -2.69 -5.13
N GLU A 597 -20.73 -1.84 -5.68
CA GLU A 597 -20.41 -0.43 -5.93
C GLU A 597 -19.90 0.26 -4.65
N ASN A 598 -18.88 1.11 -4.80
CA ASN A 598 -18.18 1.82 -3.71
C ASN A 598 -17.32 0.93 -2.79
N ILE A 599 -17.21 -0.38 -3.08
CA ILE A 599 -16.18 -1.27 -2.53
C ILE A 599 -15.29 -1.76 -3.65
N PHE A 600 -15.89 -2.41 -4.65
CA PHE A 600 -15.21 -2.93 -5.82
C PHE A 600 -16.11 -2.76 -7.07
N PRO A 601 -15.94 -1.64 -7.79
CA PRO A 601 -14.86 -0.63 -7.71
C PRO A 601 -14.93 0.23 -6.45
N SER A 602 -13.75 0.71 -6.03
CA SER A 602 -13.62 1.65 -4.92
C SER A 602 -14.34 2.97 -5.20
N LEU A 603 -14.96 3.57 -4.17
CA LEU A 603 -15.59 4.89 -4.29
C LEU A 603 -14.65 5.96 -4.90
N LEU A 604 -13.36 5.91 -4.56
CA LEU A 604 -12.36 6.86 -5.07
C LEU A 604 -12.07 6.71 -6.56
N SER A 605 -12.42 5.57 -7.15
CA SER A 605 -12.16 5.27 -8.56
C SER A 605 -13.33 5.63 -9.47
N THR A 606 -14.54 5.86 -8.93
CA THR A 606 -15.79 5.97 -9.71
C THR A 606 -15.84 7.16 -10.65
N ASP A 607 -15.18 8.27 -10.30
CA ASP A 607 -15.20 9.51 -11.10
C ASP A 607 -14.08 9.58 -12.15
N ASN A 608 -13.18 8.61 -12.19
CA ASN A 608 -12.05 8.57 -13.10
C ASN A 608 -12.11 7.33 -14.02
N PRO A 609 -12.32 7.49 -15.32
CA PRO A 609 -12.36 6.37 -16.27
C PRO A 609 -11.10 5.50 -16.25
N ASP A 610 -9.91 6.08 -16.15
CA ASP A 610 -8.65 5.32 -16.07
C ASP A 610 -8.56 4.48 -14.79
N ALA A 611 -9.07 5.00 -13.67
CA ALA A 611 -9.11 4.27 -12.40
C ALA A 611 -10.14 3.13 -12.44
N ILE A 612 -11.27 3.31 -13.13
CA ILE A 612 -12.25 2.23 -13.36
C ILE A 612 -11.64 1.13 -14.23
N GLU A 613 -10.86 1.46 -15.25
CA GLU A 613 -10.15 0.46 -16.03
C GLU A 613 -9.12 -0.33 -15.18
N GLU A 614 -8.45 0.33 -14.23
CA GLU A 614 -7.54 -0.33 -13.29
C GLU A 614 -8.29 -1.26 -12.33
N GLU A 615 -9.42 -0.83 -11.76
CA GLU A 615 -10.26 -1.69 -10.92
C GLU A 615 -10.80 -2.90 -11.70
N ARG A 616 -11.11 -2.74 -13.02
CA ARG A 616 -11.49 -3.88 -13.88
C ARG A 616 -10.34 -4.85 -14.08
N ARG A 617 -9.09 -4.36 -14.28
CA ARG A 617 -7.89 -5.20 -14.30
C ARG A 617 -7.69 -5.93 -12.96
N LEU A 618 -8.03 -5.28 -11.86
CA LEU A 618 -7.95 -5.90 -10.54
C LEU A 618 -8.92 -7.10 -10.43
N LEU A 619 -10.15 -6.99 -10.96
CA LEU A 619 -11.08 -8.13 -11.03
C LEU A 619 -10.56 -9.21 -11.99
N TYR A 620 -9.99 -8.83 -13.14
CA TYR A 620 -9.33 -9.78 -14.03
C TYR A 620 -8.23 -10.57 -13.32
N VAL A 621 -7.38 -9.88 -12.55
CA VAL A 621 -6.35 -10.54 -11.73
C VAL A 621 -7.00 -11.52 -10.77
N ALA A 622 -8.06 -11.15 -10.04
CA ALA A 622 -8.73 -12.01 -9.09
C ALA A 622 -9.29 -13.28 -9.74
N ILE A 623 -10.03 -13.17 -10.84
CA ILE A 623 -10.61 -14.30 -11.58
C ILE A 623 -9.50 -15.23 -12.09
N THR A 624 -8.41 -14.67 -12.63
CA THR A 624 -7.30 -15.45 -13.20
C THR A 624 -6.39 -16.10 -12.17
N ARG A 625 -6.66 -15.93 -10.86
CA ARG A 625 -5.99 -16.72 -9.80
C ARG A 625 -6.58 -18.12 -9.69
N ALA A 626 -7.81 -18.32 -10.15
CA ALA A 626 -8.51 -19.59 -10.07
C ALA A 626 -8.02 -20.59 -11.14
N GLU A 627 -7.82 -21.85 -10.73
CA GLU A 627 -7.53 -22.95 -11.65
C GLU A 627 -8.79 -23.69 -12.06
N LYS A 628 -9.64 -24.11 -11.09
CA LYS A 628 -10.82 -24.97 -11.30
C LYS A 628 -12.12 -24.23 -11.01
N HIS A 629 -12.23 -23.58 -9.85
CA HIS A 629 -13.47 -22.96 -9.40
C HIS A 629 -13.27 -21.47 -9.10
N CYS A 630 -14.19 -20.64 -9.59
CA CYS A 630 -14.21 -19.20 -9.34
C CYS A 630 -15.61 -18.77 -8.89
N TYR A 631 -15.70 -18.23 -7.68
CA TYR A 631 -16.92 -17.72 -7.08
C TYR A 631 -16.82 -16.21 -6.89
N LEU A 632 -17.81 -15.47 -7.39
CA LEU A 632 -17.93 -14.02 -7.26
C LEU A 632 -19.13 -13.73 -6.37
N THR A 633 -18.96 -13.04 -5.25
CA THR A 633 -20.06 -12.85 -4.29
C THR A 633 -20.33 -11.38 -4.02
N TRP A 634 -21.57 -11.05 -3.76
CA TRP A 634 -22.00 -9.72 -3.33
C TRP A 634 -23.23 -9.80 -2.42
N ALA A 635 -23.45 -8.73 -1.60
CA ALA A 635 -24.51 -8.68 -0.62
C ALA A 635 -25.42 -7.47 -0.82
N HIS A 636 -26.76 -7.66 -0.68
CA HIS A 636 -27.75 -6.57 -0.77
C HIS A 636 -27.62 -5.56 0.37
N SER A 637 -27.18 -6.01 1.55
CA SER A 637 -26.97 -5.15 2.71
C SER A 637 -25.61 -5.41 3.35
N ARG A 638 -24.96 -4.34 3.80
CA ARG A 638 -23.65 -4.42 4.44
C ARG A 638 -23.52 -3.42 5.58
N TRP A 639 -22.85 -3.84 6.66
CA TRP A 639 -22.56 -2.98 7.78
C TRP A 639 -21.32 -2.13 7.50
N ARG A 640 -21.49 -0.79 7.46
CA ARG A 640 -20.40 0.17 7.21
C ARG A 640 -20.44 1.33 8.17
N TYR A 641 -19.27 1.76 8.70
CA TYR A 641 -19.13 2.95 9.56
C TYR A 641 -20.14 3.01 10.72
N GLY A 642 -20.46 1.85 11.32
CA GLY A 642 -21.41 1.77 12.41
C GLY A 642 -22.89 1.91 12.00
N LYS A 643 -23.21 1.81 10.72
CA LYS A 643 -24.58 1.84 10.16
C LYS A 643 -24.78 0.69 9.18
N MET A 644 -26.01 0.18 9.14
CA MET A 644 -26.41 -0.79 8.13
C MET A 644 -26.77 -0.04 6.84
N ASP A 645 -26.05 -0.33 5.77
CA ASP A 645 -26.36 0.15 4.43
C ASP A 645 -27.37 -0.84 3.81
N GLY A 646 -28.64 -0.46 3.77
CA GLY A 646 -29.74 -1.36 3.49
C GLY A 646 -29.99 -1.64 2.01
N PHE A 647 -29.35 -0.91 1.09
CA PHE A 647 -29.47 -1.12 -0.35
C PHE A 647 -28.11 -0.88 -1.02
N VAL A 648 -27.38 -1.96 -1.20
CA VAL A 648 -26.11 -1.95 -1.90
C VAL A 648 -26.35 -2.41 -3.35
N ASN A 649 -25.77 -1.68 -4.31
CA ASN A 649 -25.82 -2.10 -5.72
C ASN A 649 -24.69 -3.09 -6.01
N PRO A 650 -24.96 -4.13 -6.83
CA PRO A 650 -23.90 -5.01 -7.30
C PRO A 650 -22.84 -4.22 -8.09
N SER A 651 -21.63 -4.71 -8.08
CA SER A 651 -20.54 -4.14 -8.88
C SER A 651 -20.92 -4.10 -10.36
N ARG A 652 -20.68 -2.96 -11.01
CA ARG A 652 -20.87 -2.80 -12.47
C ARG A 652 -20.09 -3.83 -13.28
N PHE A 653 -18.99 -4.34 -12.74
CA PHE A 653 -18.16 -5.33 -13.42
C PHE A 653 -18.84 -6.69 -13.59
N LEU A 654 -19.86 -7.01 -12.79
CA LEU A 654 -20.63 -8.24 -12.97
C LEU A 654 -21.41 -8.21 -14.29
N ASN A 655 -21.83 -7.02 -14.76
CA ASN A 655 -22.49 -6.84 -16.06
C ASN A 655 -21.50 -6.91 -17.25
N ASP A 656 -20.21 -6.74 -17.00
CA ASP A 656 -19.16 -6.82 -18.03
C ASP A 656 -18.79 -8.28 -18.35
N LEU A 657 -19.24 -9.24 -17.53
CA LEU A 657 -19.02 -10.68 -17.73
C LEU A 657 -20.09 -11.28 -18.66
N ASP A 658 -19.66 -12.04 -19.67
CA ASP A 658 -20.58 -12.71 -20.58
C ASP A 658 -21.33 -13.86 -19.85
N SER A 659 -22.65 -13.82 -19.87
CA SER A 659 -23.56 -14.81 -19.25
C SER A 659 -23.38 -16.24 -19.75
N LYS A 660 -22.74 -16.41 -20.92
CA LYS A 660 -22.39 -17.75 -21.43
C LYS A 660 -21.40 -18.47 -20.50
N PHE A 661 -20.54 -17.73 -19.83
CA PHE A 661 -19.46 -18.26 -19.00
C PHE A 661 -19.70 -18.08 -17.50
N THR A 662 -20.85 -17.49 -17.14
CA THR A 662 -21.24 -17.27 -15.75
C THR A 662 -22.53 -18.00 -15.39
N ALA A 663 -22.72 -18.30 -14.11
CA ALA A 663 -23.95 -18.88 -13.56
C ALA A 663 -24.34 -18.10 -12.30
N THR A 664 -25.52 -17.47 -12.30
CA THR A 664 -25.96 -16.65 -11.16
C THR A 664 -26.88 -17.46 -10.26
N THR A 665 -26.64 -17.40 -8.95
CA THR A 665 -27.42 -18.01 -7.88
C THR A 665 -27.89 -16.94 -6.91
N VAL A 666 -29.18 -16.88 -6.62
CA VAL A 666 -29.77 -15.96 -5.64
C VAL A 666 -30.12 -16.71 -4.37
N GLU A 667 -29.67 -16.22 -3.21
CA GLU A 667 -30.00 -16.83 -1.92
C GLU A 667 -31.50 -16.77 -1.67
N GLY A 668 -32.15 -17.95 -1.45
CA GLY A 668 -33.57 -18.04 -1.20
C GLY A 668 -34.49 -17.99 -2.43
N GLY A 669 -33.94 -17.83 -3.64
CA GLY A 669 -34.66 -17.78 -4.89
C GLY A 669 -34.84 -19.15 -5.59
N ARG A 670 -35.95 -19.35 -6.36
CA ARG A 670 -36.03 -20.44 -7.31
C ARG A 670 -35.15 -20.13 -8.54
N TYR A 671 -34.37 -21.13 -8.96
CA TYR A 671 -33.55 -21.06 -10.17
C TYR A 671 -34.33 -20.70 -11.41
N THR A 672 -33.95 -19.66 -12.12
CA THR A 672 -34.38 -19.38 -13.49
C THR A 672 -33.16 -19.61 -14.40
N GLY A 673 -33.00 -20.85 -14.88
CA GLY A 673 -31.96 -21.20 -15.85
C GLY A 673 -31.64 -22.69 -15.88
N GLU A 674 -31.43 -23.25 -17.06
CA GLU A 674 -31.30 -24.66 -17.40
C GLU A 674 -29.97 -25.33 -16.90
N ASN A 675 -29.44 -24.99 -15.76
CA ASN A 675 -28.35 -25.77 -15.16
C ASN A 675 -28.53 -25.89 -13.66
N ARG A 676 -29.12 -27.02 -13.27
CA ARG A 676 -29.17 -27.46 -11.86
C ARG A 676 -27.79 -27.83 -11.37
N ASN A 677 -27.14 -26.95 -10.64
CA ASN A 677 -25.94 -27.30 -9.88
C ASN A 677 -26.34 -28.20 -8.71
N SER A 678 -25.86 -29.42 -8.72
CA SER A 678 -26.25 -30.55 -7.85
C SER A 678 -25.99 -30.36 -6.34
N TRP A 679 -25.36 -29.27 -5.93
CA TRP A 679 -25.01 -29.03 -4.51
C TRP A 679 -26.19 -28.55 -3.64
N LEU A 680 -27.32 -28.12 -4.27
CA LEU A 680 -28.58 -27.83 -3.55
C LEU A 680 -29.53 -29.03 -3.48
N GLU A 681 -29.32 -30.08 -4.29
CA GLU A 681 -30.18 -31.27 -4.31
C GLU A 681 -29.89 -32.28 -3.18
N GLY A 682 -28.80 -32.15 -2.44
CA GLY A 682 -28.40 -33.04 -1.34
C GLY A 682 -29.32 -33.01 -0.10
N HIS A 683 -30.35 -32.17 -0.05
CA HIS A 683 -31.20 -31.99 1.12
C HIS A 683 -32.71 -32.25 0.90
N SER A 684 -33.13 -32.85 -0.23
CA SER A 684 -34.53 -33.08 -0.51
C SER A 684 -35.02 -34.53 -0.31
N SER A 685 -34.26 -35.39 0.39
CA SER A 685 -34.71 -36.76 0.69
C SER A 685 -34.75 -37.09 2.21
N SER A 686 -35.27 -36.19 3.01
CA SER A 686 -35.93 -36.56 4.28
C SER A 686 -37.07 -35.58 4.54
N SER A 687 -38.20 -35.91 3.97
CA SER A 687 -39.47 -35.32 4.34
C SER A 687 -39.76 -35.60 5.82
N ARG A 688 -39.34 -34.66 6.67
CA ARG A 688 -39.98 -34.42 7.97
C ARG A 688 -40.18 -32.92 8.09
N SER A 689 -41.44 -32.59 7.98
CA SER A 689 -42.12 -31.37 8.36
C SER A 689 -41.33 -30.51 9.37
N TRP A 690 -40.79 -29.40 8.88
CA TRP A 690 -40.45 -28.21 9.67
C TRP A 690 -41.34 -27.07 9.14
N GLY A 691 -42.66 -27.28 9.30
CA GLY A 691 -43.62 -26.22 9.35
C GLY A 691 -43.66 -25.74 10.80
N ARG A 692 -42.96 -24.71 11.12
CA ARG A 692 -43.25 -23.81 12.23
C ARG A 692 -42.84 -22.44 11.82
N ASP A 693 -43.83 -21.62 11.74
CA ASP A 693 -43.85 -20.21 11.57
C ASP A 693 -42.76 -19.53 12.43
N TYR A 694 -41.81 -18.87 11.81
CA TYR A 694 -41.06 -17.86 12.48
C TYR A 694 -41.82 -16.54 12.35
N GLU A 695 -42.68 -16.31 13.34
CA GLU A 695 -43.13 -14.95 13.66
C GLU A 695 -41.90 -14.08 13.86
N ILE A 696 -41.93 -12.93 13.21
CA ILE A 696 -40.96 -11.85 13.37
C ILE A 696 -41.21 -11.27 14.76
N ASP A 697 -40.48 -11.75 15.77
CA ASP A 697 -40.38 -11.06 17.05
C ASP A 697 -39.59 -9.77 16.90
N GLN A 698 -40.32 -8.68 16.90
CA GLN A 698 -39.79 -7.36 17.17
C GLN A 698 -39.39 -7.30 18.66
N PRO A 699 -38.20 -6.88 19.02
CA PRO A 699 -37.87 -6.67 20.43
C PRO A 699 -38.62 -5.45 20.96
N TYR A 700 -39.66 -5.69 21.73
CA TYR A 700 -40.33 -4.73 22.59
C TYR A 700 -39.38 -4.37 23.74
N ILE A 701 -38.90 -3.14 23.78
CA ILE A 701 -38.13 -2.62 24.92
C ILE A 701 -39.15 -2.17 25.95
N GLY A 702 -39.46 -3.05 26.89
CA GLY A 702 -40.18 -2.75 28.09
C GLY A 702 -39.21 -2.53 29.26
N TYR A 703 -39.13 -1.28 29.76
CA TYR A 703 -38.50 -0.95 31.03
C TYR A 703 -39.32 -1.61 32.18
N ARG A 704 -38.67 -2.49 32.93
CA ARG A 704 -39.10 -2.76 34.32
C ARG A 704 -37.88 -2.71 35.23
N SER A 705 -37.95 -1.69 36.09
CA SER A 705 -37.19 -1.55 37.31
C SER A 705 -37.30 -2.79 38.19
N ARG A 706 -36.20 -3.26 38.72
CA ARG A 706 -36.10 -4.00 39.94
C ARG A 706 -34.90 -3.54 40.74
N ASP A 707 -35.25 -2.88 41.84
CA ASP A 707 -34.38 -2.65 42.99
C ASP A 707 -33.73 -3.96 43.45
N ASN A 708 -32.45 -3.92 43.71
CA ASN A 708 -31.89 -4.66 44.82
C ASN A 708 -30.65 -3.94 45.35
N THR A 709 -30.86 -3.41 46.47
CA THR A 709 -29.96 -2.98 47.56
C THR A 709 -28.87 -3.98 47.86
N TYR A 710 -27.63 -3.53 47.88
CA TYR A 710 -26.63 -3.95 48.87
C TYR A 710 -25.76 -2.77 49.28
N GLN A 711 -25.71 -2.57 50.58
CA GLN A 711 -25.11 -1.54 51.40
C GLN A 711 -23.60 -1.71 51.53
N HIS A 712 -23.00 -0.56 51.89
CA HIS A 712 -21.77 -0.33 52.70
C HIS A 712 -20.45 -0.39 51.92
N GLN A 713 -19.56 0.55 52.10
CA GLN A 713 -19.16 1.37 53.21
C GLN A 713 -18.46 2.63 52.76
N SER A 714 -18.79 3.68 53.51
CA SER A 714 -18.18 5.00 53.51
C SER A 714 -16.72 4.96 53.98
N ASN A 715 -15.87 5.83 53.36
CA ASN A 715 -14.91 6.58 54.17
C ASN A 715 -14.68 7.99 53.63
N ARG A 716 -14.97 8.91 54.53
CA ARG A 716 -14.74 10.36 54.45
C ARG A 716 -13.23 10.66 54.60
N MET A 717 -12.78 11.70 53.90
CA MET A 717 -11.95 12.81 54.41
C MET A 717 -11.95 13.86 53.34
N GLN A 718 -12.62 14.90 53.52
CA GLN A 718 -12.50 16.25 54.09
C GLN A 718 -11.30 17.05 53.55
N ASN A 719 -11.74 18.17 52.89
CA ASN A 719 -11.29 19.56 53.01
C ASN A 719 -9.87 19.96 52.59
N SER A 720 -9.74 20.82 51.59
CA SER A 720 -9.63 22.30 51.87
C SER A 720 -9.46 23.11 50.58
N ARG A 721 -10.32 24.10 50.43
CA ARG A 721 -10.06 25.32 49.63
C ARG A 721 -9.22 26.27 50.50
N PRO A 722 -8.39 27.13 49.88
CA PRO A 722 -8.71 28.56 49.97
C PRO A 722 -8.46 29.35 48.66
N VAL A 723 -9.39 30.21 48.34
CA VAL A 723 -9.42 31.66 48.42
C VAL A 723 -8.64 32.48 47.39
N ALA A 724 -9.41 33.34 46.75
CA ALA A 724 -9.08 34.29 45.71
C ALA A 724 -8.03 35.35 46.12
N GLY A 725 -7.29 35.82 45.11
CA GLY A 725 -6.54 37.05 45.16
C GLY A 725 -6.64 37.80 43.83
N GLN A 726 -7.39 38.87 43.83
CA GLN A 726 -7.41 39.91 42.80
C GLN A 726 -6.05 40.56 42.67
N PHE A 727 -5.65 40.97 41.48
CA PHE A 727 -5.07 42.30 41.22
C PHE A 727 -5.01 42.60 39.71
N MET A 728 -5.74 43.66 39.39
CA MET A 728 -5.50 44.83 38.52
C MET A 728 -4.99 44.68 37.07
N ALA A 729 -5.80 45.32 36.24
CA ALA A 729 -5.54 45.79 34.89
C ALA A 729 -4.36 46.78 34.83
N ASP A 730 -3.67 46.84 33.74
CA ASP A 730 -3.41 48.06 32.98
C ASP A 730 -2.71 47.85 31.64
N GLN A 731 -3.20 48.62 30.64
CA GLN A 731 -2.49 49.28 29.53
C GLN A 731 -2.14 48.49 28.25
N GLN A 732 -3.02 48.74 27.25
CA GLN A 732 -2.69 48.73 25.84
C GLN A 732 -1.84 49.97 25.46
N PRO A 733 -1.04 49.88 24.39
CA PRO A 733 -0.88 51.04 23.53
C PRO A 733 -1.40 50.75 22.09
N LYS A 734 -2.20 51.67 21.63
CA LYS A 734 -2.61 51.91 20.23
C LYS A 734 -1.39 52.30 19.39
N VAL A 735 -1.25 51.71 18.21
CA VAL A 735 -0.49 52.37 17.13
C VAL A 735 -1.32 52.38 15.86
N THR A 736 -1.43 53.56 15.33
CA THR A 736 -2.14 54.09 14.19
C THR A 736 -1.57 53.65 12.87
N MET A 737 -2.49 53.44 11.86
CA MET A 737 -2.14 53.36 10.43
C MET A 737 -1.81 54.73 9.85
N PRO A 738 -1.06 54.79 8.76
CA PRO A 738 -1.24 55.84 7.73
C PRO A 738 -1.68 55.25 6.38
N ARG A 739 -2.47 56.09 5.71
CA ARG A 739 -3.08 55.89 4.38
C ARG A 739 -2.13 56.34 3.28
N LYS A 740 -2.31 55.65 2.08
CA LYS A 740 -2.15 56.14 0.71
C LYS A 740 -0.74 56.36 0.14
N ALA A 741 -0.45 55.62 -0.98
CA ALA A 741 0.00 56.25 -2.25
C ALA A 741 -0.38 55.32 -3.43
N GLU A 742 -0.86 55.97 -4.48
CA GLU A 742 -1.33 55.43 -5.76
C GLU A 742 -0.18 55.19 -6.77
N ARG A 743 -0.45 54.27 -7.74
CA ARG A 743 0.03 54.16 -9.11
C ARG A 743 1.44 53.58 -9.36
N ALA A 744 1.42 52.43 -10.10
CA ALA A 744 2.08 52.32 -11.40
C ALA A 744 1.62 51.03 -12.14
N ILE A 745 1.16 51.22 -13.28
CA ILE A 745 0.81 50.56 -14.51
C ILE A 745 1.58 49.28 -14.83
N ASN A 746 0.82 48.25 -15.14
CA ASN A 746 1.28 46.98 -15.71
C ASN A 746 1.13 47.03 -17.25
N PRO A 747 2.09 46.59 -18.04
CA PRO A 747 1.86 46.17 -19.39
C PRO A 747 2.41 44.79 -19.69
N PHE A 748 1.53 43.74 -19.64
CA PHE A 748 1.72 42.52 -20.46
C PHE A 748 0.47 41.65 -20.35
N SER A 749 -0.53 41.96 -21.15
CA SER A 749 -1.57 40.99 -21.51
C SER A 749 -2.20 41.42 -22.84
N SER A 750 -1.73 40.95 -23.94
CA SER A 750 -2.45 41.04 -25.24
C SER A 750 -1.78 40.21 -26.33
N SER A 751 -1.77 38.91 -26.22
CA SER A 751 -1.51 38.06 -27.40
C SER A 751 -2.26 36.76 -27.47
N PHE A 752 -2.86 36.31 -26.34
CA PHE A 752 -3.56 35.05 -26.32
C PHE A 752 -5.09 35.17 -26.55
N GLU A 753 -5.70 36.29 -26.15
CA GLU A 753 -7.14 36.50 -26.37
C GLU A 753 -7.54 36.86 -27.81
N ARG A 754 -6.63 37.38 -28.63
CA ARG A 754 -6.90 37.69 -30.03
C ARG A 754 -6.93 36.46 -30.97
N LYS A 755 -6.39 35.33 -30.55
CA LYS A 755 -6.39 34.10 -31.37
C LYS A 755 -7.64 33.26 -31.20
N LEU A 756 -8.40 33.43 -30.12
CA LEU A 756 -9.62 32.67 -29.84
C LEU A 756 -10.91 33.34 -30.38
N GLN A 757 -10.85 34.62 -30.73
CA GLN A 757 -11.99 35.32 -31.35
C GLN A 757 -12.10 35.16 -32.87
N GLN A 758 -11.09 34.60 -33.52
CA GLN A 758 -11.12 34.36 -34.96
C GLN A 758 -11.63 33.00 -35.41
N GLU A 759 -11.86 32.03 -34.47
CA GLU A 759 -12.29 30.69 -34.84
C GLU A 759 -13.78 30.35 -34.54
N GLY A 760 -14.64 31.34 -34.32
CA GLY A 760 -16.11 31.15 -34.41
C GLY A 760 -16.74 30.03 -33.63
N ARG A 761 -16.11 29.49 -32.56
CA ARG A 761 -16.59 28.31 -31.81
C ARG A 761 -17.28 28.59 -30.47
N TRP A 762 -17.44 29.85 -30.09
CA TRP A 762 -18.06 30.21 -28.80
C TRP A 762 -19.57 30.53 -28.83
N SER A 763 -20.20 30.57 -30.01
CA SER A 763 -21.63 30.91 -30.12
C SER A 763 -22.60 29.72 -30.02
N LYS A 764 -22.12 28.49 -29.85
CA LYS A 764 -22.99 27.28 -29.72
C LYS A 764 -23.06 26.63 -28.35
N VAL A 765 -22.30 27.08 -27.37
CA VAL A 765 -22.32 26.50 -26.01
C VAL A 765 -23.16 27.33 -25.03
N SER A 766 -23.40 28.63 -25.33
CA SER A 766 -24.20 29.50 -24.46
C SER A 766 -25.72 29.49 -24.76
N LYS A 767 -26.21 28.70 -25.71
CA LYS A 767 -27.66 28.54 -25.98
C LYS A 767 -28.31 27.23 -25.51
N ALA A 768 -27.56 26.33 -24.88
CA ALA A 768 -28.05 25.06 -24.35
C ALA A 768 -28.26 25.06 -22.81
N ILE A 769 -28.00 26.15 -22.11
CA ILE A 769 -28.17 26.26 -20.65
C ILE A 769 -29.31 27.20 -20.23
N THR A 770 -30.08 27.73 -21.14
CA THR A 770 -31.21 28.62 -20.85
C THR A 770 -32.57 28.09 -21.23
N ASN A 771 -32.86 26.80 -20.91
CA ASN A 771 -34.24 26.34 -20.84
C ASN A 771 -34.30 25.07 -19.95
N GLY A 772 -34.72 25.27 -18.72
CA GLY A 772 -35.16 24.18 -17.84
C GLY A 772 -34.62 24.23 -16.44
N GLY A 773 -34.99 25.25 -15.66
CA GLY A 773 -34.76 25.25 -14.24
C GLY A 773 -35.32 26.54 -13.63
N ARG A 774 -36.49 26.46 -13.07
CA ARG A 774 -37.06 27.54 -12.25
C ARG A 774 -36.09 27.86 -11.12
N SER A 775 -35.47 29.04 -11.16
CA SER A 775 -34.79 29.64 -10.02
C SER A 775 -35.84 29.98 -8.97
N LEU A 776 -35.78 29.33 -7.83
CA LEU A 776 -36.39 29.82 -6.61
C LEU A 776 -35.44 30.88 -6.03
N ASP A 777 -35.86 32.13 -6.14
CA ASP A 777 -35.25 33.30 -5.49
C ASP A 777 -34.98 33.01 -4.00
N SER A 778 -33.71 33.06 -3.59
CA SER A 778 -33.32 33.17 -2.20
C SER A 778 -33.55 34.61 -1.73
N GLN A 779 -34.74 34.89 -1.22
CA GLN A 779 -34.95 36.05 -0.36
C GLN A 779 -34.15 35.88 0.94
N PRO A 780 -33.60 36.95 1.54
CA PRO A 780 -32.95 36.87 2.83
C PRO A 780 -33.97 36.38 3.86
N GLN A 781 -33.83 35.19 4.34
CA GLN A 781 -34.67 34.64 5.41
C GLN A 781 -34.51 35.50 6.68
N SER A 782 -35.62 36.00 7.24
CA SER A 782 -35.65 36.60 8.58
C SER A 782 -35.02 35.61 9.57
N PRO A 783 -34.29 36.08 10.60
CA PRO A 783 -33.64 35.20 11.55
C PRO A 783 -34.66 34.28 12.23
N LEU A 784 -34.38 32.93 12.17
CA LEU A 784 -35.22 31.95 12.85
C LEU A 784 -35.37 32.28 14.32
N LYS A 785 -36.61 32.24 14.87
CA LYS A 785 -36.92 32.53 16.26
C LYS A 785 -37.49 31.31 16.97
N GLU A 786 -37.36 31.26 18.27
CA GLU A 786 -38.04 30.27 19.11
C GLU A 786 -39.55 30.44 18.96
N GLY A 787 -40.29 29.36 18.84
CA GLY A 787 -41.69 29.34 18.52
C GLY A 787 -42.05 29.34 17.02
N ALA A 788 -41.08 29.55 16.13
CA ALA A 788 -41.32 29.48 14.67
C ALA A 788 -41.67 28.05 14.22
N ILE A 789 -42.60 27.94 13.26
CA ILE A 789 -42.93 26.65 12.62
C ILE A 789 -42.10 26.54 11.37
N ILE A 790 -41.35 25.46 11.27
CA ILE A 790 -40.53 25.14 10.11
C ILE A 790 -40.97 23.84 9.42
N ASP A 791 -40.77 23.76 8.13
CA ASP A 791 -40.91 22.53 7.39
C ASP A 791 -39.50 22.09 6.88
N HIS A 792 -39.04 20.97 7.42
CA HIS A 792 -37.73 20.43 7.14
C HIS A 792 -37.81 19.30 6.13
N GLN A 793 -37.05 19.35 5.05
CA GLN A 793 -37.09 18.42 3.93
C GLN A 793 -37.10 16.93 4.31
N ARG A 794 -36.49 16.56 5.45
CA ARG A 794 -36.35 15.17 5.92
C ARG A 794 -37.28 14.82 7.08
N PHE A 795 -37.65 15.78 7.94
CA PHE A 795 -38.37 15.54 9.19
C PHE A 795 -39.81 16.10 9.19
N GLY A 796 -40.19 16.81 8.09
CA GLY A 796 -41.49 17.43 7.96
C GLY A 796 -41.65 18.65 8.85
N ARG A 797 -42.91 18.98 9.17
CA ARG A 797 -43.31 20.16 9.94
C ARG A 797 -42.97 20.01 11.43
N GLY A 798 -42.43 21.07 12.03
CA GLY A 798 -42.09 21.07 13.43
C GLY A 798 -41.95 22.49 13.99
N THR A 799 -42.07 22.63 15.32
CA THR A 799 -41.96 23.92 16.04
C THR A 799 -40.57 24.03 16.68
N VAL A 800 -39.94 25.17 16.50
CA VAL A 800 -38.64 25.52 17.14
C VAL A 800 -38.83 25.74 18.62
N VAL A 801 -38.24 24.87 19.44
CA VAL A 801 -38.37 24.93 20.91
C VAL A 801 -37.28 25.81 21.51
N LYS A 802 -36.05 25.75 21.01
CA LYS A 802 -34.91 26.47 21.53
C LYS A 802 -33.85 26.70 20.47
N ILE A 803 -33.14 27.83 20.55
CA ILE A 803 -32.00 28.14 19.70
C ILE A 803 -30.77 28.41 20.58
N GLU A 804 -29.67 27.70 20.32
CA GLU A 804 -28.42 27.79 21.08
C GLU A 804 -27.24 28.12 20.16
N GLY A 805 -26.27 28.87 20.68
CA GLY A 805 -25.07 29.27 19.94
C GLY A 805 -25.27 30.54 19.11
N SER A 806 -24.20 30.98 18.44
CA SER A 806 -24.20 32.16 17.59
C SER A 806 -23.38 31.91 16.31
N GLY A 807 -23.74 32.61 15.23
CA GLY A 807 -23.05 32.53 13.95
C GLY A 807 -23.09 31.10 13.31
N GLU A 808 -21.98 30.60 12.81
CA GLU A 808 -21.91 29.33 12.06
C GLU A 808 -22.22 28.07 12.92
N ASN A 809 -22.14 28.17 14.24
CA ASN A 809 -22.40 27.07 15.18
C ASN A 809 -23.79 27.10 15.80
N GLN A 810 -24.71 27.87 15.25
CA GLN A 810 -26.07 28.02 15.77
C GLN A 810 -26.87 26.71 15.58
N LYS A 811 -27.48 26.22 16.66
CA LYS A 811 -28.29 24.99 16.71
C LYS A 811 -29.72 25.34 17.11
N ALA A 812 -30.70 24.73 16.43
CA ALA A 812 -32.11 24.80 16.81
C ALA A 812 -32.58 23.42 17.29
N THR A 813 -33.23 23.40 18.47
CA THR A 813 -33.99 22.24 18.93
C THR A 813 -35.41 22.39 18.41
N VAL A 814 -35.86 21.47 17.58
CA VAL A 814 -37.15 21.50 16.91
C VAL A 814 -37.96 20.28 17.30
N ASN A 815 -39.22 20.47 17.67
CA ASN A 815 -40.15 19.39 17.93
C ASN A 815 -40.98 19.16 16.68
N PHE A 816 -40.70 18.08 15.97
CA PHE A 816 -41.36 17.70 14.73
C PHE A 816 -42.60 16.85 15.00
N ASP A 817 -43.67 17.10 14.25
CA ASP A 817 -44.97 16.45 14.44
C ASP A 817 -44.90 14.91 14.25
N SER A 818 -44.04 14.44 13.34
CA SER A 818 -43.93 13.00 12.97
C SER A 818 -42.76 12.27 13.65
N THR A 819 -41.67 12.96 14.06
CA THR A 819 -40.43 12.34 14.49
C THR A 819 -39.92 12.79 15.86
N GLY A 820 -40.70 13.61 16.57
CA GLY A 820 -40.39 14.13 17.92
C GLY A 820 -39.24 15.16 17.91
N THR A 821 -38.69 15.44 19.08
CA THR A 821 -37.67 16.48 19.24
C THR A 821 -36.32 16.11 18.64
N LYS A 822 -35.78 16.98 17.77
CA LYS A 822 -34.48 16.85 17.15
C LYS A 822 -33.68 18.14 17.25
N GLN A 823 -32.34 18.03 17.30
CA GLN A 823 -31.45 19.19 17.28
C GLN A 823 -30.84 19.32 15.86
N LEU A 824 -31.01 20.48 15.26
CA LEU A 824 -30.55 20.83 13.93
C LEU A 824 -29.41 21.85 14.00
N LEU A 825 -28.31 21.63 13.28
CA LEU A 825 -27.28 22.64 13.04
C LEU A 825 -27.73 23.52 11.88
N LEU A 826 -28.06 24.78 12.13
CA LEU A 826 -28.75 25.64 11.16
C LEU A 826 -27.97 25.90 9.89
N LYS A 827 -26.63 25.86 9.93
CA LYS A 827 -25.75 25.99 8.76
C LYS A 827 -25.98 24.91 7.71
N PHE A 828 -26.41 23.70 8.12
CA PHE A 828 -26.58 22.55 7.23
C PHE A 828 -28.04 22.10 7.10
N ALA A 829 -28.94 22.69 7.85
CA ALA A 829 -30.36 22.32 7.84
C ALA A 829 -31.10 23.01 6.68
N ARG A 830 -31.70 22.21 5.79
CA ARG A 830 -32.57 22.70 4.72
C ARG A 830 -34.00 22.73 5.23
N TYR A 831 -34.52 23.92 5.56
CA TYR A 831 -35.86 24.11 6.05
C TYR A 831 -36.47 25.40 5.46
N THR A 832 -37.80 25.49 5.47
CA THR A 832 -38.56 26.69 5.16
C THR A 832 -39.35 27.10 6.39
N ILE A 833 -39.45 28.39 6.67
CA ILE A 833 -40.27 28.92 7.78
C ILE A 833 -41.69 29.04 7.23
N VAL A 834 -42.66 28.41 7.95
CA VAL A 834 -44.05 28.29 7.50
C VAL A 834 -44.99 29.14 8.37
N GLY A 835 -44.53 29.60 9.51
CA GLY A 835 -45.30 30.47 10.40
C GLY A 835 -44.52 30.94 11.60
#